data_1c990fde087670b57911530c1ac21569
#
_entry.id   1c990fde087670b57911530c1ac21569
#
_cell.length_a   1.000
_cell.length_b   1.000
_cell.length_c   1.000
_cell.angle_alpha   90.00
_cell.angle_beta   90.00
_cell.angle_gamma   90.00
#
_symmetry.space_group_name_H-M   'P 1'
#
loop_
_entity.id
_entity.type
_entity.pdbx_description
1 polymer ?
#
loop_
_entity_poly.entity_id
_entity_poly.type
_entity_poly.pdbx_seq_one_letter_code
_entity_poly.pdbx_strand_id
1 'polypeptide(L)'
;MHRKLLLTLTLCSQSLVALSQRTDTLPARDVEHELQSVVVVGARMPEIKQRSAASITIIPARDIREMSQILPDMQAIVGYFVPGVPPTGNNVNERYNTLRGRSILVLIDGIPQSTPLRATSRDLRTIDPAAVERIEVIKGATAIFGNGANGGIINIITKQSREQRPIGGQTQLSYTDHDYFRRSQKTSGYRLSQQFYGQVGRLSYLVDGLYQQTGSAIGADGVYLSPRYGLGDTRSINALVKLGYSLGERTQLELMYNFFRTQQESPLVASGGKYLVSPRIGVPGTQPKEAIPEGLPYNHNAYLKLTSRELFAHTDLEVSLFGRGIKAVTDYRKHNPRTPRWEETSGQAMIMALQGGARAQLLSRLSPSSILSLHLLYGADLQLDETSQPLVDGRYWVPKMTSVSYAPFVQTKATLYDHLTLKAGARYDWIDVHVPNYTVLRNKKTDPLVQVASGTLRYRNLSLNVGATYNALRVFQPFVSYSQGFSIYDLGRTLRAAKADVLSKIETDPVRTHNYEVGFYSPLEELFGSGTRLDLQGAVYYTYAALGSDLKSQSGFWVVDRSPQRVYGVELSAEATLSPRLSLGASFAALEGRKQLPDGSWRGYMSGQSIPPLKVTAHVSYRPLKDLALRLFALHTGSRDRFAPTTNPVTGVSQYEEGEGPVKPITLLSLQGNYRLGAFTLGLGVENLLNTSYYPIQSQLVARDAEYTQGNGRMITLSLGYRF
;
A
#
# COMPACT_ATOMS: atom_id res chain seq x y z
N MET A 1 19.37 14.69 -33.61
CA MET A 1 19.57 14.84 -32.16
C MET A 1 20.13 13.60 -31.45
N HIS A 2 20.09 12.40 -32.05
CA HIS A 2 20.55 11.15 -31.38
C HIS A 2 22.06 10.90 -31.32
N ARG A 3 22.87 11.55 -32.15
CA ARG A 3 24.35 11.34 -32.15
C ARG A 3 25.12 12.12 -31.09
N LYS A 4 24.57 13.20 -30.54
CA LYS A 4 25.24 14.00 -29.48
C LYS A 4 25.05 13.42 -28.09
N LEU A 5 24.00 12.61 -27.86
CA LEU A 5 23.72 11.97 -26.56
C LEU A 5 24.64 10.77 -26.30
N LEU A 6 25.03 10.02 -27.35
CA LEU A 6 25.97 8.89 -27.21
C LEU A 6 27.40 9.33 -26.90
N LEU A 7 27.86 10.46 -27.43
CA LEU A 7 29.22 10.95 -27.14
C LEU A 7 29.37 11.47 -25.71
N THR A 8 28.34 12.03 -25.12
CA THR A 8 28.37 12.53 -23.73
C THR A 8 28.37 11.39 -22.72
N LEU A 9 27.71 10.28 -23.02
CA LEU A 9 27.74 9.07 -22.18
C LEU A 9 29.10 8.35 -22.24
N THR A 10 29.78 8.36 -23.38
CA THR A 10 31.10 7.71 -23.55
C THR A 10 32.24 8.50 -22.89
N LEU A 11 32.15 9.82 -22.81
CA LEU A 11 33.15 10.66 -22.11
C LEU A 11 33.02 10.62 -20.58
N CYS A 12 31.81 10.42 -20.03
CA CYS A 12 31.63 10.19 -18.59
C CYS A 12 32.13 8.81 -18.14
N SER A 13 32.14 7.80 -19.03
CA SER A 13 32.59 6.45 -18.66
C SER A 13 34.11 6.34 -18.61
N GLN A 14 34.87 7.13 -19.34
CA GLN A 14 36.35 7.06 -19.35
C GLN A 14 37.02 7.79 -18.18
N SER A 15 36.36 8.77 -17.57
CA SER A 15 36.90 9.47 -16.38
C SER A 15 36.67 8.72 -15.07
N LEU A 16 35.82 7.69 -15.03
CA LEU A 16 35.50 6.90 -13.83
C LEU A 16 36.37 5.64 -13.66
N VAL A 17 37.09 5.22 -14.69
CA VAL A 17 37.91 4.00 -14.64
C VAL A 17 39.29 4.22 -13.94
N ALA A 18 39.72 5.45 -13.76
CA ALA A 18 41.03 5.76 -13.20
C ALA A 18 41.12 5.81 -11.66
N LEU A 19 40.02 5.61 -10.92
CA LEU A 19 39.96 5.72 -9.45
C LEU A 19 39.63 4.40 -8.72
N SER A 20 39.55 3.28 -9.43
CA SER A 20 39.17 1.99 -8.83
C SER A 20 40.33 1.00 -8.83
N GLN A 21 41.30 1.21 -7.95
CA GLN A 21 42.21 0.14 -7.49
C GLN A 21 42.40 0.22 -5.98
N ARG A 22 41.42 -0.29 -5.24
CA ARG A 22 41.58 -0.96 -3.94
C ARG A 22 40.39 -1.84 -3.70
N THR A 23 40.58 -3.13 -3.96
CA THR A 23 39.64 -4.19 -3.60
C THR A 23 39.81 -4.48 -2.11
N ASP A 24 39.01 -3.86 -1.28
CA ASP A 24 38.74 -4.39 0.06
C ASP A 24 37.55 -5.35 -0.03
N THR A 25 37.89 -6.62 0.07
CA THR A 25 36.93 -7.72 0.23
C THR A 25 36.27 -7.62 1.61
N LEU A 26 35.12 -7.01 1.69
CA LEU A 26 34.26 -7.08 2.88
C LEU A 26 33.75 -8.51 3.05
N PRO A 27 33.84 -9.11 4.24
CA PRO A 27 33.40 -10.47 4.49
C PRO A 27 31.85 -10.57 4.42
N ALA A 28 31.39 -11.66 3.81
CA ALA A 28 29.97 -11.99 3.61
C ALA A 28 29.24 -12.39 4.94
N ARG A 29 29.51 -11.67 6.04
CA ARG A 29 29.02 -12.05 7.38
C ARG A 29 27.80 -11.30 7.88
N ASP A 30 27.35 -10.24 7.21
CA ASP A 30 26.40 -9.30 7.83
C ASP A 30 24.94 -9.48 7.47
N VAL A 31 24.55 -10.49 6.66
CA VAL A 31 23.15 -10.66 6.22
C VAL A 31 22.31 -11.50 7.19
N GLU A 32 22.90 -12.33 8.01
CA GLU A 32 22.16 -13.25 8.90
C GLU A 32 21.80 -12.65 10.27
N HIS A 33 22.51 -11.64 10.75
CA HIS A 33 22.24 -11.03 12.06
C HIS A 33 21.19 -9.90 12.03
N GLU A 34 20.84 -9.35 10.87
CA GLU A 34 19.85 -8.24 10.77
C GLU A 34 18.40 -8.64 11.11
N LEU A 35 18.05 -9.91 11.06
CA LEU A 35 16.68 -10.36 11.36
C LEU A 35 16.39 -10.52 12.86
N GLN A 36 17.39 -10.50 13.71
CA GLN A 36 17.18 -10.78 15.16
C GLN A 36 16.62 -9.61 15.96
N SER A 37 16.66 -8.37 15.47
CA SER A 37 16.14 -7.22 16.21
C SER A 37 15.63 -6.09 15.30
N VAL A 38 14.75 -6.40 14.34
CA VAL A 38 14.17 -5.32 13.52
C VAL A 38 13.29 -4.45 14.40
N VAL A 39 13.75 -3.22 14.59
CA VAL A 39 13.01 -2.19 15.31
C VAL A 39 11.92 -1.64 14.41
N VAL A 40 10.66 -1.81 14.81
CA VAL A 40 9.49 -1.28 14.12
C VAL A 40 9.30 0.18 14.53
N VAL A 41 9.31 1.09 13.59
CA VAL A 41 9.08 2.53 13.80
C VAL A 41 7.62 2.90 13.56
N GLY A 42 6.90 2.08 12.82
CA GLY A 42 5.47 2.27 12.50
C GLY A 42 4.54 2.28 13.72
N ALA A 43 5.02 1.94 14.91
CA ALA A 43 4.27 2.06 16.17
C ALA A 43 4.50 3.41 16.90
N ARG A 44 5.20 4.37 16.28
CA ARG A 44 5.73 5.63 16.84
C ARG A 44 6.76 5.42 17.98
N MET A 45 6.56 4.44 18.85
CA MET A 45 7.56 4.01 19.81
C MET A 45 8.37 2.88 19.19
N PRO A 46 9.69 3.02 19.02
CA PRO A 46 10.53 1.96 18.49
C PRO A 46 10.41 0.70 19.34
N GLU A 47 10.09 -0.44 18.72
CA GLU A 47 9.95 -1.70 19.42
C GLU A 47 10.45 -2.89 18.60
N ILE A 48 10.94 -3.91 19.26
CA ILE A 48 11.31 -5.17 18.64
C ILE A 48 10.01 -5.91 18.27
N LYS A 49 9.91 -6.41 17.03
CA LYS A 49 8.72 -7.11 16.50
C LYS A 49 8.20 -8.18 17.48
N GLN A 50 9.08 -9.02 18.02
CA GLN A 50 8.73 -10.14 18.89
C GLN A 50 8.20 -9.67 20.28
N ARG A 51 8.48 -8.44 20.68
CA ARG A 51 8.00 -7.86 21.95
C ARG A 51 6.82 -6.95 21.78
N SER A 52 6.22 -6.94 20.59
CA SER A 52 5.03 -6.14 20.31
C SER A 52 3.76 -6.87 20.68
N ALA A 53 2.84 -6.18 21.33
CA ALA A 53 1.49 -6.68 21.60
C ALA A 53 0.56 -6.44 20.39
N ALA A 54 1.02 -6.73 19.17
CA ALA A 54 0.27 -6.61 17.92
C ALA A 54 0.89 -7.50 16.85
N SER A 55 0.09 -7.97 15.88
CA SER A 55 0.61 -8.64 14.69
C SER A 55 1.33 -7.67 13.78
N ILE A 56 2.61 -7.89 13.54
CA ILE A 56 3.45 -7.06 12.67
C ILE A 56 4.06 -7.92 11.57
N THR A 57 3.94 -7.45 10.34
CA THR A 57 4.68 -7.99 9.18
C THR A 57 5.71 -6.98 8.73
N ILE A 58 6.94 -7.43 8.52
CA ILE A 58 8.04 -6.62 7.98
C ILE A 58 8.46 -7.25 6.66
N ILE A 59 8.48 -6.45 5.60
CA ILE A 59 8.99 -6.85 4.29
C ILE A 59 10.36 -6.19 4.13
N PRO A 60 11.46 -6.93 4.18
CA PRO A 60 12.81 -6.36 4.11
C PRO A 60 13.18 -5.95 2.68
N ALA A 61 14.22 -5.12 2.55
CA ALA A 61 14.75 -4.65 1.25
C ALA A 61 15.03 -5.77 0.25
N ARG A 62 15.49 -6.94 0.73
CA ARG A 62 15.76 -8.09 -0.13
C ARG A 62 14.47 -8.56 -0.81
N ASP A 63 13.42 -8.79 -0.06
CA ASP A 63 12.14 -9.30 -0.56
C ASP A 63 11.46 -8.30 -1.51
N ILE A 64 11.55 -6.99 -1.17
CA ILE A 64 11.07 -5.91 -2.05
C ILE A 64 11.81 -5.94 -3.39
N ARG A 65 13.13 -6.02 -3.36
CA ARG A 65 13.99 -6.02 -4.56
C ARG A 65 13.74 -7.26 -5.43
N GLU A 66 13.68 -8.45 -4.83
CA GLU A 66 13.47 -9.72 -5.54
C GLU A 66 12.07 -9.77 -6.19
N MET A 67 11.02 -9.37 -5.47
CA MET A 67 9.67 -9.31 -6.04
C MET A 67 9.56 -8.22 -7.12
N SER A 68 10.26 -7.09 -6.98
CA SER A 68 10.29 -6.01 -7.97
C SER A 68 10.92 -6.42 -9.32
N GLN A 69 11.75 -7.47 -9.33
CA GLN A 69 12.27 -8.05 -10.59
C GLN A 69 11.23 -8.88 -11.33
N ILE A 70 10.22 -9.40 -10.61
CA ILE A 70 9.07 -10.09 -11.19
C ILE A 70 8.02 -9.06 -11.59
N LEU A 71 7.58 -8.25 -10.64
CA LEU A 71 6.56 -7.21 -10.83
C LEU A 71 6.90 -5.98 -9.97
N PRO A 72 7.35 -4.85 -10.56
CA PRO A 72 7.75 -3.65 -9.84
C PRO A 72 6.54 -2.81 -9.42
N ASP A 73 5.61 -3.41 -8.69
CA ASP A 73 4.39 -2.81 -8.18
C ASP A 73 4.29 -2.99 -6.65
N MET A 74 4.18 -1.89 -5.92
CA MET A 74 4.12 -1.90 -4.45
C MET A 74 2.93 -2.68 -3.92
N GLN A 75 1.78 -2.63 -4.59
CA GLN A 75 0.60 -3.40 -4.20
C GLN A 75 0.82 -4.90 -4.39
N ALA A 76 1.54 -5.32 -5.43
CA ALA A 76 1.89 -6.73 -5.63
C ALA A 76 2.80 -7.23 -4.50
N ILE A 77 3.80 -6.45 -4.11
CA ILE A 77 4.71 -6.77 -3.01
C ILE A 77 3.93 -6.94 -1.70
N VAL A 78 3.14 -5.93 -1.33
CA VAL A 78 2.32 -5.96 -0.11
C VAL A 78 1.29 -7.09 -0.17
N GLY A 79 0.59 -7.24 -1.30
CA GLY A 79 -0.42 -8.28 -1.51
C GLY A 79 0.13 -9.71 -1.43
N TYR A 80 1.41 -9.91 -1.76
CA TYR A 80 2.06 -11.21 -1.62
C TYR A 80 2.51 -11.47 -0.18
N PHE A 81 3.30 -10.56 0.42
CA PHE A 81 3.97 -10.80 1.70
C PHE A 81 3.10 -10.55 2.93
N VAL A 82 2.00 -9.81 2.82
CA VAL A 82 1.15 -9.48 3.97
C VAL A 82 -0.08 -10.38 4.02
N PRO A 83 -0.19 -11.33 4.97
CA PRO A 83 -1.44 -12.03 5.22
C PRO A 83 -2.58 -11.05 5.49
N GLY A 84 -3.78 -11.31 4.96
CA GLY A 84 -4.96 -10.45 5.14
C GLY A 84 -5.08 -9.28 4.15
N VAL A 85 -4.06 -9.02 3.31
CA VAL A 85 -4.15 -8.10 2.17
C VAL A 85 -4.41 -8.91 0.89
N PRO A 86 -5.40 -8.56 0.05
CA PRO A 86 -5.64 -9.27 -1.21
C PRO A 86 -4.47 -9.10 -2.19
N PRO A 87 -4.22 -10.07 -3.08
CA PRO A 87 -3.22 -9.92 -4.13
C PRO A 87 -3.63 -8.84 -5.14
N THR A 88 -2.67 -8.34 -5.89
CA THR A 88 -2.91 -7.35 -6.95
C THR A 88 -3.86 -7.89 -8.03
N GLY A 89 -4.68 -7.00 -8.57
CA GLY A 89 -5.57 -7.31 -9.69
C GLY A 89 -5.03 -6.87 -11.06
N ASN A 90 -3.76 -6.48 -11.16
CA ASN A 90 -3.21 -5.80 -12.34
C ASN A 90 -4.01 -4.54 -12.73
N ASN A 91 -4.59 -3.90 -11.74
CA ASN A 91 -5.47 -2.75 -11.87
C ASN A 91 -4.91 -1.60 -11.03
N VAL A 92 -4.82 -0.41 -11.60
CA VAL A 92 -4.32 0.78 -10.90
C VAL A 92 -5.21 1.21 -9.73
N ASN A 93 -6.44 0.73 -9.69
CA ASN A 93 -7.43 1.12 -8.69
C ASN A 93 -7.39 0.18 -7.47
N GLU A 94 -6.97 0.71 -6.34
CA GLU A 94 -6.81 -0.04 -5.08
C GLU A 94 -8.10 -0.11 -4.24
N ARG A 95 -9.28 0.07 -4.84
CA ARG A 95 -10.57 0.04 -4.10
C ARG A 95 -10.79 -1.23 -3.27
N TYR A 96 -10.18 -2.33 -3.69
CA TYR A 96 -10.27 -3.63 -3.02
C TYR A 96 -9.10 -3.89 -2.07
N ASN A 97 -8.24 -2.89 -1.87
CA ASN A 97 -7.09 -3.02 -1.00
C ASN A 97 -7.52 -2.77 0.44
N THR A 98 -7.75 -3.86 1.16
CA THR A 98 -8.12 -3.86 2.57
C THR A 98 -7.12 -4.67 3.38
N LEU A 99 -7.01 -4.38 4.65
CA LEU A 99 -6.31 -5.21 5.62
C LEU A 99 -7.33 -5.70 6.65
N ARG A 100 -7.49 -7.02 6.74
CA ARG A 100 -8.51 -7.64 7.61
C ARG A 100 -9.92 -7.10 7.34
N GLY A 101 -10.25 -6.87 6.07
CA GLY A 101 -11.56 -6.38 5.65
C GLY A 101 -11.86 -4.92 5.97
N ARG A 102 -10.86 -4.12 6.32
CA ARG A 102 -11.00 -2.70 6.71
C ARG A 102 -10.01 -1.82 5.95
N SER A 103 -10.29 -0.51 5.94
CA SER A 103 -9.41 0.49 5.29
C SER A 103 -8.03 0.54 5.92
N ILE A 104 -7.02 0.79 5.09
CA ILE A 104 -5.61 0.86 5.45
C ILE A 104 -5.17 2.32 5.44
N LEU A 105 -4.38 2.71 6.44
CA LEU A 105 -3.63 3.95 6.41
C LEU A 105 -2.22 3.67 5.86
N VAL A 106 -1.89 4.24 4.71
CA VAL A 106 -0.55 4.14 4.11
C VAL A 106 0.28 5.35 4.51
N LEU A 107 1.51 5.10 4.94
CA LEU A 107 2.48 6.12 5.34
C LEU A 107 3.78 5.96 4.53
N ILE A 108 4.49 7.06 4.29
CA ILE A 108 5.90 7.07 3.88
C ILE A 108 6.69 7.77 4.99
N ASP A 109 7.65 7.06 5.60
CA ASP A 109 8.44 7.54 6.75
C ASP A 109 7.56 8.14 7.88
N GLY A 110 6.38 7.53 8.11
CA GLY A 110 5.40 7.99 9.11
C GLY A 110 4.45 9.10 8.65
N ILE A 111 4.56 9.60 7.41
CA ILE A 111 3.71 10.67 6.86
C ILE A 111 2.54 10.09 6.05
N PRO A 112 1.28 10.44 6.36
CA PRO A 112 0.12 9.90 5.68
C PRO A 112 0.12 10.11 4.16
N GLN A 113 -0.19 9.03 3.42
CA GLN A 113 -0.39 9.04 1.98
C GLN A 113 -1.88 8.86 1.61
N SER A 114 -2.69 8.41 2.54
CA SER A 114 -4.12 8.26 2.35
C SER A 114 -4.85 9.60 2.44
N THR A 115 -5.93 9.72 1.70
CA THR A 115 -6.82 10.89 1.67
C THR A 115 -8.20 10.49 2.20
N PRO A 116 -8.42 10.46 3.53
CA PRO A 116 -9.66 9.92 4.12
C PRO A 116 -10.91 10.70 3.75
N LEU A 117 -10.80 11.99 3.42
CA LEU A 117 -11.93 12.80 2.94
C LEU A 117 -12.43 12.33 1.57
N ARG A 118 -11.52 11.91 0.68
CA ARG A 118 -11.82 11.33 -0.62
C ARG A 118 -10.69 10.42 -1.08
N ALA A 119 -10.87 9.11 -0.93
CA ALA A 119 -9.85 8.14 -1.25
C ALA A 119 -9.43 8.19 -2.73
N THR A 120 -8.12 8.32 -2.98
CA THR A 120 -7.54 8.27 -4.33
C THR A 120 -7.53 6.85 -4.89
N SER A 121 -7.57 5.85 -4.00
CA SER A 121 -7.42 4.42 -4.32
C SER A 121 -6.11 4.12 -5.07
N ARG A 122 -5.02 4.83 -4.72
CA ARG A 122 -3.67 4.69 -5.29
C ARG A 122 -2.58 4.89 -4.25
N ASP A 123 -2.88 4.71 -2.97
CA ASP A 123 -2.03 5.12 -1.86
C ASP A 123 -0.71 4.34 -1.81
N LEU A 124 -0.69 3.05 -2.20
CA LEU A 124 0.52 2.25 -2.31
C LEU A 124 1.36 2.57 -3.57
N ARG A 125 0.78 3.21 -4.58
CA ARG A 125 1.46 3.56 -5.83
C ARG A 125 1.87 5.02 -5.88
N THR A 126 2.46 5.51 -4.80
CA THR A 126 2.92 6.91 -4.62
C THR A 126 4.43 7.03 -4.50
N ILE A 127 5.13 5.90 -4.50
CA ILE A 127 6.59 5.77 -4.46
C ILE A 127 7.00 4.49 -5.18
N ASP A 128 8.18 4.49 -5.78
CA ASP A 128 8.74 3.31 -6.43
C ASP A 128 9.41 2.36 -5.42
N PRO A 129 9.26 1.01 -5.59
CA PRO A 129 9.94 0.04 -4.74
C PRO A 129 11.47 0.19 -4.66
N ALA A 130 12.13 0.74 -5.70
CA ALA A 130 13.58 0.96 -5.67
C ALA A 130 14.02 1.97 -4.61
N ALA A 131 13.16 2.91 -4.23
CA ALA A 131 13.43 3.92 -3.20
C ALA A 131 13.17 3.40 -1.77
N VAL A 132 12.66 2.16 -1.61
CA VAL A 132 12.20 1.62 -0.33
C VAL A 132 13.24 0.74 0.32
N GLU A 133 13.46 0.92 1.62
CA GLU A 133 14.32 0.09 2.45
C GLU A 133 13.57 -1.10 3.06
N ARG A 134 12.38 -0.87 3.60
CA ARG A 134 11.48 -1.90 4.14
C ARG A 134 10.05 -1.40 4.22
N ILE A 135 9.12 -2.32 4.36
CA ILE A 135 7.71 -2.00 4.61
C ILE A 135 7.32 -2.62 5.95
N GLU A 136 6.76 -1.81 6.84
CA GLU A 136 6.26 -2.23 8.15
C GLU A 136 4.74 -2.20 8.13
N VAL A 137 4.10 -3.34 8.44
CA VAL A 137 2.65 -3.46 8.48
C VAL A 137 2.21 -3.81 9.88
N ILE A 138 1.51 -2.88 10.53
CA ILE A 138 0.87 -3.08 11.83
C ILE A 138 -0.59 -3.40 11.56
N LYS A 139 -1.02 -4.60 11.96
CA LYS A 139 -2.35 -5.09 11.66
C LYS A 139 -3.33 -4.80 12.80
N GLY A 140 -4.59 -4.65 12.43
CA GLY A 140 -5.66 -4.30 13.36
C GLY A 140 -5.89 -2.79 13.44
N ALA A 141 -7.06 -2.41 13.92
CA ALA A 141 -7.45 -1.02 14.07
C ALA A 141 -6.48 -0.26 14.97
N THR A 142 -6.11 0.95 14.62
CA THR A 142 -5.29 1.84 15.47
C THR A 142 -5.52 3.29 15.07
N ALA A 143 -5.60 4.18 16.04
CA ALA A 143 -5.69 5.61 15.79
C ALA A 143 -4.40 6.36 16.12
N ILE A 144 -3.30 5.67 16.43
CA ILE A 144 -2.06 6.31 16.86
C ILE A 144 -1.48 7.29 15.83
N PHE A 145 -1.75 7.07 14.53
CA PHE A 145 -1.39 7.97 13.44
C PHE A 145 -2.58 8.81 12.94
N GLY A 146 -3.73 8.75 13.63
CA GLY A 146 -4.93 9.53 13.34
C GLY A 146 -5.94 8.82 12.44
N ASN A 147 -6.69 9.62 11.70
CA ASN A 147 -7.82 9.22 10.88
C ASN A 147 -7.45 8.25 9.75
N GLY A 148 -8.18 7.14 9.60
CA GLY A 148 -8.10 6.24 8.44
C GLY A 148 -7.58 4.82 8.72
N ALA A 149 -7.03 4.52 9.90
CA ALA A 149 -6.40 3.23 10.22
C ALA A 149 -7.38 2.23 10.87
N ASN A 150 -8.48 1.88 10.19
CA ASN A 150 -9.45 0.90 10.71
C ASN A 150 -9.01 -0.55 10.57
N GLY A 151 -8.22 -0.89 9.56
CA GLY A 151 -7.65 -2.23 9.32
C GLY A 151 -6.20 -2.35 9.77
N GLY A 152 -5.50 -1.23 9.86
CA GLY A 152 -4.10 -1.15 10.21
C GLY A 152 -3.33 -0.10 9.44
N ILE A 153 -2.02 -0.18 9.54
CA ILE A 153 -1.08 0.78 8.95
C ILE A 153 -0.09 0.02 8.07
N ILE A 154 0.21 0.57 6.89
CA ILE A 154 1.35 0.20 6.06
C ILE A 154 2.31 1.38 6.04
N ASN A 155 3.46 1.26 6.69
CA ASN A 155 4.48 2.30 6.73
C ASN A 155 5.65 1.92 5.81
N ILE A 156 5.82 2.66 4.74
CA ILE A 156 6.88 2.49 3.76
C ILE A 156 8.08 3.30 4.24
N ILE A 157 9.16 2.63 4.62
CA ILE A 157 10.39 3.27 5.07
C ILE A 157 11.31 3.44 3.86
N THR A 158 11.66 4.67 3.56
CA THR A 158 12.56 5.00 2.44
C THR A 158 14.02 4.70 2.81
N LYS A 159 14.83 4.40 1.80
CA LYS A 159 16.27 4.17 1.96
C LYS A 159 16.98 5.37 2.60
N GLN A 160 18.06 5.09 3.30
CA GLN A 160 18.94 6.07 3.93
C GLN A 160 20.38 5.76 3.56
N SER A 161 21.24 6.79 3.53
CA SER A 161 22.68 6.55 3.47
C SER A 161 23.16 6.04 4.83
N ARG A 162 23.65 4.81 4.85
CA ARG A 162 24.29 4.19 6.04
C ARG A 162 25.79 4.01 5.85
N GLU A 163 26.29 4.32 4.65
CA GLU A 163 27.68 4.12 4.32
C GLU A 163 28.49 5.40 4.63
N GLN A 164 29.56 5.25 5.41
CA GLN A 164 30.46 6.36 5.80
C GLN A 164 31.46 6.75 4.69
N ARG A 165 31.25 6.28 3.47
CA ARG A 165 32.05 6.66 2.31
C ARG A 165 31.51 7.93 1.65
N PRO A 166 32.38 8.75 1.04
CA PRO A 166 31.95 10.00 0.40
C PRO A 166 30.92 9.80 -0.71
N ILE A 167 31.05 8.76 -1.52
CA ILE A 167 30.13 8.42 -2.61
C ILE A 167 30.05 6.92 -2.84
N GLY A 168 28.84 6.45 -3.04
CA GLY A 168 28.53 5.14 -3.55
C GLY A 168 27.31 5.22 -4.44
N GLY A 169 27.07 4.19 -5.23
CA GLY A 169 25.93 4.20 -6.11
C GLY A 169 25.52 2.82 -6.61
N GLN A 170 24.33 2.80 -7.18
CA GLN A 170 23.77 1.64 -7.84
C GLN A 170 23.01 2.06 -9.09
N THR A 171 23.33 1.43 -10.21
CA THR A 171 22.57 1.55 -11.47
C THR A 171 21.85 0.24 -11.71
N GLN A 172 20.58 0.28 -12.12
CA GLN A 172 19.83 -0.91 -12.52
C GLN A 172 19.09 -0.63 -13.82
N LEU A 173 19.30 -1.51 -14.80
CA LEU A 173 18.56 -1.57 -16.06
C LEU A 173 17.69 -2.81 -16.05
N SER A 174 16.45 -2.71 -16.53
CA SER A 174 15.59 -3.88 -16.70
C SER A 174 14.84 -3.76 -18.04
N TYR A 175 14.65 -4.89 -18.68
CA TYR A 175 13.83 -5.05 -19.87
C TYR A 175 12.78 -6.11 -19.59
N THR A 176 11.52 -5.80 -19.86
CA THR A 176 10.37 -6.67 -19.59
C THR A 176 9.61 -6.92 -20.86
N ASP A 177 9.18 -8.15 -21.10
CA ASP A 177 8.34 -8.50 -22.25
C ASP A 177 7.24 -9.49 -21.89
N HIS A 178 6.06 -9.30 -22.49
CA HIS A 178 4.87 -10.14 -22.28
C HIS A 178 4.65 -11.19 -23.37
N ASP A 179 5.35 -11.10 -24.51
CA ASP A 179 5.11 -11.96 -25.70
C ASP A 179 6.36 -12.72 -26.18
N TYR A 180 7.25 -13.08 -25.27
CA TYR A 180 8.48 -13.84 -25.62
C TYR A 180 9.30 -13.20 -26.74
N PHE A 181 9.37 -11.86 -26.75
CA PHE A 181 10.09 -11.06 -27.74
C PHE A 181 9.54 -11.16 -29.19
N ARG A 182 8.33 -11.67 -29.37
CA ARG A 182 7.69 -11.76 -30.71
C ARG A 182 7.13 -10.45 -31.20
N ARG A 183 6.53 -9.65 -30.29
CA ARG A 183 5.94 -8.32 -30.57
C ARG A 183 6.64 -7.22 -29.79
N SER A 184 7.95 -7.32 -29.62
CA SER A 184 8.75 -6.57 -28.65
C SER A 184 8.47 -5.06 -28.60
N GLN A 185 8.17 -4.41 -29.72
CA GLN A 185 7.88 -2.98 -29.77
C GLN A 185 6.55 -2.56 -29.13
N LYS A 186 5.61 -3.49 -28.90
CA LYS A 186 4.28 -3.20 -28.33
C LYS A 186 4.10 -3.76 -26.94
N THR A 187 4.72 -4.90 -26.64
CA THR A 187 4.55 -5.62 -25.37
C THR A 187 5.73 -5.48 -24.43
N SER A 188 6.84 -4.91 -24.91
CA SER A 188 8.03 -4.72 -24.11
C SER A 188 8.04 -3.40 -23.33
N GLY A 189 8.68 -3.43 -22.18
CA GLY A 189 8.95 -2.29 -21.33
C GLY A 189 10.41 -2.22 -20.91
N TYR A 190 10.81 -1.08 -20.43
CA TYR A 190 12.14 -0.88 -19.87
C TYR A 190 12.11 0.00 -18.63
N ARG A 191 13.08 -0.21 -17.76
CA ARG A 191 13.22 0.50 -16.51
C ARG A 191 14.68 0.83 -16.26
N LEU A 192 14.96 2.08 -15.92
CA LEU A 192 16.26 2.59 -15.50
C LEU A 192 16.13 3.18 -14.12
N SER A 193 16.95 2.72 -13.17
CA SER A 193 17.06 3.31 -11.84
C SER A 193 18.52 3.65 -11.56
N GLN A 194 18.76 4.85 -11.05
CA GLN A 194 20.08 5.33 -10.63
C GLN A 194 19.98 5.87 -9.21
N GLN A 195 20.86 5.38 -8.34
CA GLN A 195 20.95 5.81 -6.96
C GLN A 195 22.39 6.24 -6.65
N PHE A 196 22.51 7.36 -5.94
CA PHE A 196 23.74 7.85 -5.32
C PHE A 196 23.52 8.04 -3.84
N TYR A 197 24.50 7.68 -3.03
CA TYR A 197 24.45 7.84 -1.59
C TYR A 197 25.84 8.01 -1.00
N GLY A 198 25.93 8.64 0.15
CA GLY A 198 27.19 8.83 0.82
C GLY A 198 27.11 9.72 2.04
N GLN A 199 28.28 9.95 2.63
CA GLN A 199 28.45 10.87 3.75
C GLN A 199 29.72 11.70 3.55
N VAL A 200 29.57 13.02 3.67
CA VAL A 200 30.67 13.99 3.61
C VAL A 200 30.62 14.85 4.88
N GLY A 201 31.58 14.59 5.77
CA GLY A 201 31.56 15.22 7.09
C GLY A 201 30.27 14.95 7.86
N ARG A 202 29.52 16.00 8.19
CA ARG A 202 28.23 15.94 8.91
C ARG A 202 27.02 15.75 8.02
N LEU A 203 27.19 15.79 6.71
CA LEU A 203 26.11 15.64 5.72
C LEU A 203 26.06 14.20 5.20
N SER A 204 24.96 13.52 5.41
CA SER A 204 24.60 12.27 4.71
C SER A 204 23.60 12.57 3.61
N TYR A 205 23.68 11.86 2.48
CA TYR A 205 22.78 12.09 1.36
C TYR A 205 22.41 10.80 0.65
N LEU A 206 21.21 10.77 0.11
CA LEU A 206 20.73 9.77 -0.83
C LEU A 206 19.90 10.47 -1.92
N VAL A 207 20.23 10.20 -3.17
CA VAL A 207 19.50 10.67 -4.34
C VAL A 207 19.16 9.43 -5.19
N ASP A 208 17.89 9.23 -5.45
CA ASP A 208 17.37 8.14 -6.26
C ASP A 208 16.54 8.70 -7.41
N GLY A 209 16.76 8.22 -8.63
CA GLY A 209 16.03 8.57 -9.82
C GLY A 209 15.60 7.33 -10.58
N LEU A 210 14.35 7.30 -11.03
CA LEU A 210 13.79 6.19 -11.79
C LEU A 210 13.00 6.70 -12.99
N TYR A 211 13.17 6.01 -14.10
CA TYR A 211 12.31 6.08 -15.26
C TYR A 211 11.87 4.68 -15.68
N GLN A 212 10.58 4.50 -15.90
CA GLN A 212 9.99 3.24 -16.36
C GLN A 212 8.97 3.50 -17.46
N GLN A 213 8.97 2.64 -18.46
CA GLN A 213 7.91 2.53 -19.46
C GLN A 213 7.50 1.07 -19.58
N THR A 214 6.21 0.77 -19.43
CA THR A 214 5.64 -0.57 -19.64
C THR A 214 5.05 -0.67 -21.05
N GLY A 215 5.07 -1.88 -21.62
CA GLY A 215 4.35 -2.18 -22.86
C GLY A 215 2.90 -2.59 -22.61
N SER A 216 2.18 -2.87 -23.69
CA SER A 216 0.83 -3.41 -23.63
C SER A 216 0.84 -4.81 -23.01
N ALA A 217 0.02 -5.03 -22.01
CA ALA A 217 -0.11 -6.33 -21.35
C ALA A 217 -0.94 -7.30 -22.18
N ILE A 218 -0.59 -8.59 -22.14
CA ILE A 218 -1.33 -9.67 -22.80
C ILE A 218 -1.72 -10.76 -21.80
N GLY A 219 -2.85 -11.42 -22.07
CA GLY A 219 -3.30 -12.60 -21.37
C GLY A 219 -2.52 -13.87 -21.75
N ALA A 220 -2.78 -14.98 -21.06
CA ALA A 220 -2.17 -16.28 -21.35
C ALA A 220 -2.53 -16.80 -22.75
N ASP A 221 -3.61 -16.34 -23.31
CA ASP A 221 -4.10 -16.62 -24.68
C ASP A 221 -3.44 -15.76 -25.77
N GLY A 222 -2.54 -14.84 -25.40
CA GLY A 222 -1.88 -13.92 -26.31
C GLY A 222 -2.73 -12.72 -26.77
N VAL A 223 -3.90 -12.52 -26.16
CA VAL A 223 -4.80 -11.39 -26.45
C VAL A 223 -4.40 -10.19 -25.60
N TYR A 224 -4.41 -8.98 -26.17
CA TYR A 224 -4.17 -7.75 -25.40
C TYR A 224 -5.23 -7.56 -24.31
N LEU A 225 -4.77 -7.30 -23.10
CA LEU A 225 -5.65 -6.97 -21.98
C LEU A 225 -6.26 -5.58 -22.17
N SER A 226 -7.45 -5.38 -21.61
CA SER A 226 -8.10 -4.08 -21.61
C SER A 226 -7.18 -3.02 -20.97
N PRO A 227 -6.92 -1.87 -21.62
CA PRO A 227 -6.13 -0.81 -21.02
C PRO A 227 -6.85 -0.09 -19.87
N ARG A 228 -8.17 -0.25 -19.77
CA ARG A 228 -8.97 0.42 -18.74
C ARG A 228 -8.54 -0.01 -17.35
N TYR A 229 -8.06 0.94 -16.54
CA TYR A 229 -7.46 0.71 -15.23
C TYR A 229 -6.25 -0.24 -15.24
N GLY A 230 -5.73 -0.61 -16.40
CA GLY A 230 -4.58 -1.51 -16.54
C GLY A 230 -3.26 -0.85 -16.14
N LEU A 231 -2.25 -1.69 -15.88
CA LEU A 231 -0.88 -1.26 -15.60
C LEU A 231 0.01 -1.21 -16.86
N GLY A 232 -0.49 -1.71 -17.99
CA GLY A 232 0.21 -1.64 -19.28
C GLY A 232 0.21 -0.24 -19.88
N ASP A 233 1.13 0.01 -20.82
CA ASP A 233 1.29 1.27 -21.55
C ASP A 233 1.46 2.48 -20.64
N THR A 234 2.14 2.30 -19.49
CA THR A 234 2.36 3.38 -18.52
C THR A 234 3.78 3.90 -18.58
N ARG A 235 3.92 5.21 -18.37
CA ARG A 235 5.20 5.89 -18.15
C ARG A 235 5.26 6.39 -16.73
N SER A 236 6.32 6.00 -15.98
CA SER A 236 6.50 6.38 -14.58
C SER A 236 7.85 7.05 -14.36
N ILE A 237 7.87 8.03 -13.48
CA ILE A 237 9.06 8.73 -13.01
C ILE A 237 8.98 8.80 -11.47
N ASN A 238 10.08 8.45 -10.80
CA ASN A 238 10.26 8.72 -9.39
C ASN A 238 11.59 9.46 -9.17
N ALA A 239 11.59 10.43 -8.28
CA ALA A 239 12.80 11.09 -7.79
C ALA A 239 12.69 11.23 -6.27
N LEU A 240 13.65 10.67 -5.55
CA LEU A 240 13.77 10.77 -4.09
C LEU A 240 15.09 11.45 -3.74
N VAL A 241 15.03 12.46 -2.90
CA VAL A 241 16.19 13.09 -2.27
C VAL A 241 16.02 13.02 -0.76
N LYS A 242 17.04 12.52 -0.06
CA LYS A 242 17.08 12.49 1.39
C LYS A 242 18.42 13.02 1.87
N LEU A 243 18.37 14.05 2.72
CA LEU A 243 19.55 14.70 3.27
C LEU A 243 19.47 14.63 4.80
N GLY A 244 20.55 14.19 5.42
CA GLY A 244 20.70 14.18 6.88
C GLY A 244 21.87 15.06 7.29
N TYR A 245 21.69 15.95 8.22
CA TYR A 245 22.77 16.81 8.74
C TYR A 245 22.85 16.68 10.26
N SER A 246 24.04 16.28 10.75
CA SER A 246 24.32 16.18 12.18
C SER A 246 24.69 17.56 12.73
N LEU A 247 23.76 18.19 13.46
CA LEU A 247 23.98 19.47 14.14
C LEU A 247 24.95 19.33 15.33
N GLY A 248 25.04 18.14 15.89
CA GLY A 248 25.91 17.73 16.97
C GLY A 248 25.88 16.21 17.14
N GLU A 249 26.41 15.68 18.24
CA GLU A 249 26.42 14.23 18.50
C GLU A 249 25.01 13.67 18.76
N ARG A 250 24.10 14.48 19.26
CA ARG A 250 22.74 14.06 19.70
C ARG A 250 21.62 14.60 18.83
N THR A 251 21.92 15.59 17.97
CA THR A 251 20.88 16.31 17.21
C THR A 251 21.10 16.14 15.73
N GLN A 252 20.08 15.68 15.03
CA GLN A 252 20.07 15.46 13.59
C GLN A 252 18.90 16.18 12.95
N LEU A 253 19.14 16.83 11.83
CA LEU A 253 18.14 17.37 10.93
C LEU A 253 18.05 16.48 9.69
N GLU A 254 16.85 16.10 9.29
CA GLU A 254 16.60 15.28 8.10
C GLU A 254 15.59 15.98 7.20
N LEU A 255 15.92 16.11 5.93
CA LEU A 255 15.04 16.57 4.86
C LEU A 255 14.79 15.43 3.89
N MET A 256 13.53 15.20 3.53
CA MET A 256 13.15 14.28 2.45
C MET A 256 12.23 15.00 1.47
N TYR A 257 12.44 14.73 0.18
CA TYR A 257 11.53 15.06 -0.89
C TYR A 257 11.38 13.87 -1.84
N ASN A 258 10.15 13.47 -2.11
CA ASN A 258 9.82 12.44 -3.10
C ASN A 258 8.82 12.99 -4.11
N PHE A 259 9.15 12.86 -5.37
CA PHE A 259 8.27 13.11 -6.51
C PHE A 259 7.95 11.80 -7.21
N PHE A 260 6.67 11.53 -7.43
CA PHE A 260 6.24 10.37 -8.20
C PHE A 260 5.19 10.77 -9.24
N ARG A 261 5.38 10.29 -10.46
CA ARG A 261 4.46 10.48 -11.58
C ARG A 261 4.25 9.16 -12.29
N THR A 262 3.00 8.85 -12.66
CA THR A 262 2.68 7.75 -13.57
C THR A 262 1.50 8.14 -14.45
N GLN A 263 1.57 7.84 -15.74
CA GLN A 263 0.52 8.15 -16.70
C GLN A 263 0.42 7.03 -17.72
N GLN A 264 -0.81 6.66 -18.08
CA GLN A 264 -1.08 5.68 -19.12
C GLN A 264 -1.30 6.39 -20.47
N GLU A 265 -0.58 5.93 -21.50
CA GLU A 265 -0.69 6.39 -22.88
C GLU A 265 -0.81 5.16 -23.79
N SER A 266 -1.98 4.53 -23.78
CA SER A 266 -2.19 3.26 -24.49
C SER A 266 -2.61 3.48 -25.96
N PRO A 267 -2.01 2.74 -26.92
CA PRO A 267 -2.47 2.67 -28.30
C PRO A 267 -3.72 1.77 -28.46
N LEU A 268 -4.22 1.23 -27.33
CA LEU A 268 -5.37 0.36 -27.28
C LEU A 268 -6.57 1.07 -26.66
N VAL A 269 -7.76 0.64 -27.06
CA VAL A 269 -9.03 0.96 -26.41
C VAL A 269 -9.71 -0.31 -25.93
N ALA A 270 -10.50 -0.19 -24.86
CA ALA A 270 -11.22 -1.32 -24.29
C ALA A 270 -12.41 -1.73 -25.19
N SER A 271 -12.52 -3.02 -25.53
CA SER A 271 -13.56 -3.57 -26.38
C SER A 271 -14.15 -4.89 -25.84
N GLY A 272 -15.36 -5.21 -26.24
CA GLY A 272 -16.04 -6.44 -25.81
C GLY A 272 -16.34 -6.48 -24.32
N GLY A 273 -16.32 -7.69 -23.78
CA GLY A 273 -16.61 -7.98 -22.38
C GLY A 273 -18.06 -8.32 -22.12
N LYS A 274 -18.27 -9.51 -21.56
CA LYS A 274 -19.55 -9.94 -20.97
C LYS A 274 -19.23 -10.74 -19.70
N TYR A 275 -19.67 -10.22 -18.58
CA TYR A 275 -19.35 -10.79 -17.27
C TYR A 275 -19.64 -12.30 -17.20
N LEU A 276 -18.70 -13.06 -16.66
CA LEU A 276 -18.67 -14.55 -16.58
C LEU A 276 -18.68 -15.29 -17.92
N VAL A 277 -18.75 -14.60 -19.07
CA VAL A 277 -18.82 -15.22 -20.40
C VAL A 277 -17.57 -14.97 -21.23
N SER A 278 -17.17 -13.70 -21.40
CA SER A 278 -16.01 -13.32 -22.21
C SER A 278 -15.30 -12.10 -21.61
N PRO A 279 -13.96 -12.06 -21.65
CA PRO A 279 -13.22 -10.94 -21.10
C PRO A 279 -13.39 -9.67 -21.92
N ARG A 280 -13.23 -8.54 -21.27
CA ARG A 280 -12.96 -7.29 -21.94
C ARG A 280 -11.50 -7.25 -22.38
N ILE A 281 -11.25 -6.92 -23.63
CA ILE A 281 -9.93 -6.96 -24.26
C ILE A 281 -9.48 -5.56 -24.72
N GLY A 282 -8.20 -5.44 -25.06
CA GLY A 282 -7.61 -4.30 -25.74
C GLY A 282 -7.61 -4.49 -27.25
N VAL A 283 -8.06 -3.49 -27.99
CA VAL A 283 -7.95 -3.45 -29.46
C VAL A 283 -7.30 -2.15 -29.89
N PRO A 284 -6.56 -2.10 -31.02
CA PRO A 284 -6.00 -0.85 -31.53
C PRO A 284 -7.08 0.22 -31.70
N GLY A 285 -6.81 1.43 -31.20
CA GLY A 285 -7.75 2.53 -31.28
C GLY A 285 -7.22 3.81 -30.62
N THR A 286 -7.98 4.87 -30.71
CA THR A 286 -7.63 6.18 -30.13
C THR A 286 -8.55 6.54 -28.98
N GLN A 287 -7.97 7.10 -27.93
CA GLN A 287 -8.72 7.66 -26.82
C GLN A 287 -9.54 8.88 -27.27
N PRO A 288 -10.65 9.23 -26.58
CA PRO A 288 -11.39 10.46 -26.86
C PRO A 288 -10.47 11.68 -26.82
N LYS A 289 -10.69 12.65 -27.73
CA LYS A 289 -9.85 13.87 -27.81
C LYS A 289 -9.88 14.71 -26.53
N GLU A 290 -10.97 14.65 -25.80
CA GLU A 290 -11.19 15.38 -24.55
C GLU A 290 -10.54 14.67 -23.34
N ALA A 291 -10.12 13.42 -23.50
CA ALA A 291 -9.49 12.67 -22.44
C ALA A 291 -8.02 13.07 -22.24
N ILE A 292 -7.62 13.25 -21.00
CA ILE A 292 -6.21 13.40 -20.61
C ILE A 292 -5.68 12.05 -20.09
N PRO A 293 -4.35 11.80 -20.11
CA PRO A 293 -3.79 10.54 -19.65
C PRO A 293 -4.22 10.19 -18.22
N GLU A 294 -4.70 8.95 -18.04
CA GLU A 294 -5.04 8.41 -16.72
C GLU A 294 -3.76 8.21 -15.89
N GLY A 295 -3.84 8.40 -14.57
CA GLY A 295 -2.71 8.15 -13.69
C GLY A 295 -2.54 9.19 -12.60
N LEU A 296 -1.31 9.38 -12.17
CA LEU A 296 -0.87 10.40 -11.22
C LEU A 296 0.02 11.41 -11.96
N PRO A 297 -0.51 12.54 -12.46
CA PRO A 297 0.31 13.59 -13.08
C PRO A 297 1.39 14.10 -12.14
N TYR A 298 1.11 14.12 -10.82
CA TYR A 298 2.10 14.35 -9.79
C TYR A 298 1.65 13.78 -8.43
N ASN A 299 2.62 13.38 -7.63
CA ASN A 299 2.53 13.17 -6.21
C ASN A 299 3.82 13.68 -5.58
N HIS A 300 3.72 14.77 -4.82
CA HIS A 300 4.81 15.40 -4.09
C HIS A 300 4.68 15.03 -2.61
N ASN A 301 5.78 14.61 -1.99
CA ASN A 301 5.88 14.41 -0.54
C ASN A 301 7.16 15.05 -0.05
N ALA A 302 7.08 15.79 1.04
CA ALA A 302 8.24 16.39 1.67
C ALA A 302 8.10 16.37 3.18
N TYR A 303 9.22 16.24 3.88
CA TYR A 303 9.28 16.54 5.30
C TYR A 303 10.62 17.14 5.72
N LEU A 304 10.56 17.89 6.79
CA LEU A 304 11.71 18.32 7.57
C LEU A 304 11.54 17.77 8.98
N LYS A 305 12.52 16.98 9.46
CA LYS A 305 12.47 16.32 10.75
C LYS A 305 13.70 16.64 11.57
N LEU A 306 13.50 17.13 12.78
CA LEU A 306 14.50 17.35 13.80
C LEU A 306 14.38 16.23 14.84
N THR A 307 15.47 15.50 15.09
CA THR A 307 15.54 14.52 16.17
C THR A 307 16.67 14.93 17.11
N SER A 308 16.39 15.04 18.41
CA SER A 308 17.39 15.29 19.43
C SER A 308 17.31 14.19 20.49
N ARG A 309 18.37 13.41 20.61
CA ARG A 309 18.47 12.36 21.64
C ARG A 309 18.88 12.99 22.95
N GLU A 310 18.29 12.52 24.05
CA GLU A 310 18.60 13.01 25.40
C GLU A 310 18.60 14.54 25.49
N LEU A 311 17.52 15.18 24.94
CA LEU A 311 17.34 16.62 25.06
C LEU A 311 17.39 17.07 26.52
N PHE A 312 16.77 16.30 27.41
CA PHE A 312 16.95 16.32 28.86
C PHE A 312 16.96 14.87 29.35
N ALA A 313 17.32 14.62 30.61
CA ALA A 313 17.58 13.29 31.16
C ALA A 313 16.65 12.19 30.59
N HIS A 314 17.23 11.27 29.81
CA HIS A 314 16.56 10.10 29.22
C HIS A 314 15.37 10.40 28.31
N THR A 315 15.24 11.64 27.78
CA THR A 315 14.12 12.04 26.93
C THR A 315 14.60 12.51 25.56
N ASP A 316 14.11 11.84 24.52
CA ASP A 316 14.32 12.20 23.13
C ASP A 316 13.19 13.13 22.64
N LEU A 317 13.53 14.10 21.78
CA LEU A 317 12.58 14.95 21.06
C LEU A 317 12.60 14.59 19.58
N GLU A 318 11.42 14.51 18.99
CA GLU A 318 11.23 14.51 17.52
C GLU A 318 10.19 15.57 17.15
N VAL A 319 10.57 16.46 16.22
CA VAL A 319 9.66 17.42 15.60
C VAL A 319 9.72 17.24 14.10
N SER A 320 8.58 17.14 13.44
CA SER A 320 8.50 17.05 11.99
C SER A 320 7.45 18.00 11.42
N LEU A 321 7.82 18.64 10.31
CA LEU A 321 6.93 19.39 9.43
C LEU A 321 6.83 18.63 8.14
N PHE A 322 5.62 18.49 7.58
CA PHE A 322 5.42 17.72 6.36
C PHE A 322 4.40 18.35 5.44
N GLY A 323 4.52 18.04 4.15
CA GLY A 323 3.58 18.46 3.13
C GLY A 323 3.46 17.41 2.02
N ARG A 324 2.28 17.33 1.44
CA ARG A 324 1.97 16.44 0.32
C ARG A 324 0.99 17.10 -0.64
N GLY A 325 1.22 16.93 -1.95
CA GLY A 325 0.27 17.32 -2.98
C GLY A 325 0.08 16.18 -3.97
N ILE A 326 -1.15 15.75 -4.23
CA ILE A 326 -1.46 14.68 -5.18
C ILE A 326 -2.57 15.11 -6.14
N LYS A 327 -2.43 14.66 -7.40
CA LYS A 327 -3.48 14.68 -8.41
C LYS A 327 -3.60 13.31 -9.03
N ALA A 328 -4.79 12.70 -8.93
CA ALA A 328 -5.10 11.41 -9.51
C ALA A 328 -6.19 11.58 -10.58
N VAL A 329 -5.86 11.27 -11.82
CA VAL A 329 -6.79 11.31 -12.96
C VAL A 329 -7.38 9.93 -13.16
N THR A 330 -8.71 9.84 -13.19
CA THR A 330 -9.43 8.58 -13.42
C THR A 330 -9.71 8.35 -14.90
N ASP A 331 -10.29 7.20 -15.24
CA ASP A 331 -10.65 6.91 -16.63
C ASP A 331 -11.75 7.86 -17.15
N TYR A 332 -11.77 8.05 -18.46
CA TYR A 332 -12.78 8.88 -19.13
C TYR A 332 -14.11 8.12 -19.22
N ARG A 333 -15.16 8.67 -18.59
CA ARG A 333 -16.51 8.12 -18.64
C ARG A 333 -17.27 8.72 -19.83
N LYS A 334 -17.38 7.95 -20.92
CA LYS A 334 -18.24 8.31 -22.05
C LYS A 334 -19.71 8.30 -21.60
N HIS A 335 -20.47 9.24 -22.15
CA HIS A 335 -21.91 9.14 -22.17
C HIS A 335 -22.35 7.85 -22.89
N ASN A 336 -23.33 7.13 -22.33
CA ASN A 336 -23.87 5.94 -22.97
C ASN A 336 -24.72 6.37 -24.19
N PRO A 337 -24.37 5.99 -25.42
CA PRO A 337 -25.09 6.41 -26.62
C PRO A 337 -26.54 5.87 -26.70
N ARG A 338 -26.90 4.88 -25.89
CA ARG A 338 -28.24 4.30 -25.80
C ARG A 338 -29.17 5.01 -24.80
N THR A 339 -28.64 5.92 -23.98
CA THR A 339 -29.45 6.74 -23.07
C THR A 339 -29.53 8.16 -23.60
N PRO A 340 -30.65 8.90 -23.43
CA PRO A 340 -30.71 10.31 -23.79
C PRO A 340 -29.52 11.05 -23.17
N ARG A 341 -28.87 11.93 -23.94
CA ARG A 341 -27.62 12.64 -23.64
C ARG A 341 -27.74 13.58 -22.44
N TRP A 342 -27.99 13.03 -21.24
CA TRP A 342 -28.08 13.86 -20.08
C TRP A 342 -27.47 13.18 -18.85
N GLU A 343 -26.18 13.38 -18.65
CA GLU A 343 -25.43 12.98 -17.47
C GLU A 343 -24.47 14.09 -17.09
N GLU A 344 -24.74 14.78 -15.99
CA GLU A 344 -23.80 15.78 -15.45
C GLU A 344 -22.53 15.14 -14.89
N THR A 345 -22.56 13.83 -14.62
CA THR A 345 -21.44 13.03 -14.11
C THR A 345 -20.56 12.40 -15.20
N SER A 346 -20.87 12.64 -16.48
CA SER A 346 -20.02 12.20 -17.61
C SER A 346 -18.76 13.05 -17.68
N GLY A 347 -17.71 12.51 -18.31
CA GLY A 347 -16.41 13.15 -18.45
C GLY A 347 -15.32 12.42 -17.64
N GLN A 348 -14.24 13.11 -17.36
CA GLN A 348 -13.10 12.56 -16.64
C GLN A 348 -12.88 13.29 -15.33
N ALA A 349 -12.80 12.55 -14.22
CA ALA A 349 -12.63 13.12 -12.90
C ALA A 349 -11.17 13.13 -12.45
N MET A 350 -10.84 14.11 -11.63
CA MET A 350 -9.54 14.22 -10.98
C MET A 350 -9.74 14.31 -9.46
N ILE A 351 -9.09 13.45 -8.70
CA ILE A 351 -9.02 13.61 -7.24
C ILE A 351 -7.78 14.44 -6.95
N MET A 352 -7.95 15.54 -6.25
CA MET A 352 -6.89 16.45 -5.86
C MET A 352 -6.87 16.58 -4.34
N ALA A 353 -5.68 16.41 -3.73
CA ALA A 353 -5.51 16.66 -2.31
C ALA A 353 -4.20 17.41 -2.05
N LEU A 354 -4.27 18.39 -1.15
CA LEU A 354 -3.14 19.11 -0.57
C LEU A 354 -3.19 18.88 0.94
N GLN A 355 -2.14 18.31 1.49
CA GLN A 355 -2.04 18.00 2.91
C GLN A 355 -0.76 18.64 3.47
N GLY A 356 -0.82 19.09 4.71
CA GLY A 356 0.33 19.59 5.43
C GLY A 356 0.13 19.41 6.93
N GLY A 357 1.21 19.42 7.69
CA GLY A 357 1.09 19.26 9.11
C GLY A 357 2.39 19.41 9.87
N ALA A 358 2.25 19.40 11.18
CA ALA A 358 3.33 19.41 12.14
C ALA A 358 3.09 18.31 13.17
N ARG A 359 4.15 17.68 13.62
CA ARG A 359 4.14 16.70 14.71
C ARG A 359 5.26 17.03 15.68
N ALA A 360 4.97 17.01 16.96
CA ALA A 360 5.96 17.10 18.01
C ALA A 360 5.73 15.98 19.01
N GLN A 361 6.79 15.22 19.35
CA GLN A 361 6.70 14.12 20.30
C GLN A 361 7.96 14.01 21.15
N LEU A 362 7.76 13.54 22.38
CA LEU A 362 8.80 13.26 23.36
C LEU A 362 8.73 11.78 23.74
N LEU A 363 9.88 11.12 23.80
CA LEU A 363 10.03 9.74 24.27
C LEU A 363 10.92 9.75 25.50
N SER A 364 10.32 9.56 26.67
CA SER A 364 11.02 9.41 27.94
C SER A 364 11.24 7.94 28.30
N ARG A 365 12.48 7.59 28.64
CA ARG A 365 12.88 6.25 29.10
C ARG A 365 13.20 6.33 30.58
N LEU A 366 12.40 5.67 31.39
CA LEU A 366 12.50 5.67 32.82
C LEU A 366 12.74 4.24 33.33
N SER A 367 13.63 4.09 34.29
CA SER A 367 13.88 2.81 34.96
C SER A 367 13.71 3.01 36.48
N PRO A 368 12.44 3.09 36.95
CA PRO A 368 12.14 3.38 38.37
C PRO A 368 12.72 2.34 39.34
N SER A 369 12.95 1.12 38.85
CA SER A 369 13.59 0.04 39.61
C SER A 369 14.27 -0.94 38.64
N SER A 370 15.03 -1.89 39.19
CA SER A 370 15.67 -2.97 38.42
C SER A 370 14.66 -3.93 37.77
N ILE A 371 13.43 -3.95 38.25
CA ILE A 371 12.37 -4.85 37.75
C ILE A 371 11.36 -4.16 36.82
N LEU A 372 11.43 -2.82 36.67
CA LEU A 372 10.48 -2.05 35.86
C LEU A 372 11.21 -1.09 34.96
N SER A 373 11.06 -1.29 33.64
CA SER A 373 11.43 -0.33 32.60
C SER A 373 10.14 0.30 32.04
N LEU A 374 10.09 1.64 32.01
CA LEU A 374 8.93 2.40 31.54
C LEU A 374 9.35 3.34 30.41
N HIS A 375 8.73 3.19 29.26
CA HIS A 375 8.83 4.12 28.14
C HIS A 375 7.52 4.90 28.02
N LEU A 376 7.61 6.21 27.99
CA LEU A 376 6.48 7.12 27.85
C LEU A 376 6.67 7.97 26.60
N LEU A 377 5.79 7.81 25.60
CA LEU A 377 5.71 8.62 24.41
C LEU A 377 4.50 9.54 24.53
N TYR A 378 4.70 10.85 24.36
CA TYR A 378 3.61 11.83 24.38
C TYR A 378 3.88 12.96 23.42
N GLY A 379 2.82 13.58 22.90
CA GLY A 379 2.95 14.63 21.90
C GLY A 379 1.64 15.07 21.30
N ALA A 380 1.73 15.79 20.21
CA ALA A 380 0.57 16.26 19.46
C ALA A 380 0.84 16.32 17.95
N ASP A 381 -0.21 16.10 17.19
CA ASP A 381 -0.26 16.27 15.73
C ASP A 381 -1.15 17.46 15.37
N LEU A 382 -0.73 18.25 14.40
CA LEU A 382 -1.55 19.22 13.68
C LEU A 382 -1.56 18.81 12.20
N GLN A 383 -2.74 18.74 11.57
CA GLN A 383 -2.87 18.39 10.15
C GLN A 383 -3.91 19.29 9.47
N LEU A 384 -3.57 19.73 8.28
CA LEU A 384 -4.42 20.43 7.33
C LEU A 384 -4.62 19.52 6.12
N ASP A 385 -5.85 19.40 5.62
CA ASP A 385 -6.19 18.58 4.45
C ASP A 385 -7.21 19.36 3.60
N GLU A 386 -6.86 19.61 2.36
CA GLU A 386 -7.75 20.15 1.35
C GLU A 386 -7.95 19.10 0.25
N THR A 387 -9.17 18.59 0.09
CA THR A 387 -9.47 17.52 -0.86
C THR A 387 -10.73 17.85 -1.67
N SER A 388 -10.67 17.57 -2.99
CA SER A 388 -11.77 17.75 -3.94
C SER A 388 -11.75 16.71 -5.05
N GLN A 389 -12.86 16.60 -5.80
CA GLN A 389 -12.92 15.82 -7.02
C GLN A 389 -13.62 16.60 -8.13
N PRO A 390 -12.90 17.53 -8.81
CA PRO A 390 -13.42 18.17 -10.02
C PRO A 390 -13.42 17.20 -11.22
N LEU A 391 -14.26 17.49 -12.21
CA LEU A 391 -14.14 17.00 -13.58
C LEU A 391 -13.13 17.86 -14.35
N VAL A 392 -12.57 17.35 -15.43
CA VAL A 392 -11.59 18.06 -16.27
C VAL A 392 -12.17 19.37 -16.83
N ASP A 393 -13.49 19.43 -17.04
CA ASP A 393 -14.21 20.61 -17.52
C ASP A 393 -14.56 21.64 -16.42
N GLY A 394 -14.11 21.43 -15.19
CA GLY A 394 -14.26 22.35 -14.08
C GLY A 394 -15.49 22.14 -13.20
N ARG A 395 -16.45 21.25 -13.56
CA ARG A 395 -17.55 20.88 -12.66
C ARG A 395 -17.01 20.10 -11.48
N TYR A 396 -17.60 20.26 -10.30
CA TYR A 396 -17.18 19.52 -9.09
C TYR A 396 -18.10 18.33 -8.85
N TRP A 397 -17.56 17.13 -8.96
CA TRP A 397 -18.25 15.91 -8.56
C TRP A 397 -18.23 15.71 -7.04
N VAL A 398 -17.12 16.09 -6.38
CA VAL A 398 -17.01 16.23 -4.93
C VAL A 398 -16.54 17.65 -4.64
N PRO A 399 -17.25 18.39 -3.76
CA PRO A 399 -16.88 19.76 -3.43
C PRO A 399 -15.50 19.83 -2.79
N LYS A 400 -14.88 21.00 -2.80
CA LYS A 400 -13.64 21.28 -2.10
C LYS A 400 -13.88 21.28 -0.59
N MET A 401 -13.40 20.26 0.10
CA MET A 401 -13.47 20.12 1.55
C MET A 401 -12.13 20.60 2.15
N THR A 402 -12.18 21.36 3.22
CA THR A 402 -10.99 21.77 3.96
C THR A 402 -11.10 21.29 5.40
N SER A 403 -10.14 20.49 5.85
CA SER A 403 -10.10 19.93 7.19
C SER A 403 -8.94 20.49 7.99
N VAL A 404 -9.20 20.82 9.25
CA VAL A 404 -8.18 21.13 10.27
C VAL A 404 -8.32 20.11 11.37
N SER A 405 -7.23 19.46 11.75
CA SER A 405 -7.23 18.50 12.86
C SER A 405 -6.09 18.81 13.85
N TYR A 406 -6.41 18.65 15.13
CA TYR A 406 -5.46 18.70 16.23
C TYR A 406 -5.65 17.45 17.10
N ALA A 407 -4.54 16.80 17.50
CA ALA A 407 -4.65 15.55 18.24
C ALA A 407 -3.48 15.32 19.19
N PRO A 408 -3.65 15.57 20.49
CA PRO A 408 -2.74 15.10 21.53
C PRO A 408 -2.84 13.59 21.68
N PHE A 409 -1.72 12.97 22.04
CA PHE A 409 -1.65 11.53 22.29
C PHE A 409 -0.63 11.23 23.40
N VAL A 410 -0.85 10.09 24.04
CA VAL A 410 0.07 9.49 24.99
C VAL A 410 0.10 7.98 24.78
N GLN A 411 1.28 7.38 24.89
CA GLN A 411 1.46 5.94 24.86
C GLN A 411 2.50 5.55 25.91
N THR A 412 2.22 4.50 26.65
CA THR A 412 3.14 3.92 27.65
C THR A 412 3.44 2.48 27.31
N LYS A 413 4.67 2.06 27.59
CA LYS A 413 5.13 0.68 27.52
C LYS A 413 5.90 0.39 28.81
N ALA A 414 5.34 -0.47 29.64
CA ALA A 414 5.92 -0.93 30.88
C ALA A 414 6.42 -2.38 30.69
N THR A 415 7.70 -2.63 30.94
CA THR A 415 8.28 -3.97 30.92
C THR A 415 8.66 -4.36 32.34
N LEU A 416 8.07 -5.45 32.83
CA LEU A 416 8.30 -6.00 34.19
C LEU A 416 9.15 -7.25 34.06
N TYR A 417 10.19 -7.33 34.91
CA TYR A 417 11.13 -8.45 35.00
C TYR A 417 11.72 -8.86 33.64
N ASP A 418 11.79 -7.93 32.64
CA ASP A 418 12.17 -8.18 31.24
C ASP A 418 11.29 -9.20 30.49
N HIS A 419 10.21 -9.68 31.12
CA HIS A 419 9.37 -10.77 30.61
C HIS A 419 7.95 -10.36 30.23
N LEU A 420 7.30 -9.53 31.04
CA LEU A 420 5.94 -9.06 30.79
C LEU A 420 5.97 -7.62 30.30
N THR A 421 5.56 -7.40 29.05
CA THR A 421 5.40 -6.06 28.49
C THR A 421 3.93 -5.70 28.43
N LEU A 422 3.56 -4.63 29.11
CA LEU A 422 2.24 -4.00 29.07
C LEU A 422 2.31 -2.72 28.25
N LYS A 423 1.33 -2.49 27.40
CA LYS A 423 1.24 -1.32 26.54
C LYS A 423 -0.14 -0.70 26.67
N ALA A 424 -0.20 0.62 26.81
CA ALA A 424 -1.45 1.38 26.80
C ALA A 424 -1.25 2.69 26.05
N GLY A 425 -2.31 3.18 25.42
CA GLY A 425 -2.25 4.46 24.70
C GLY A 425 -3.62 5.08 24.57
N ALA A 426 -3.63 6.41 24.48
CA ALA A 426 -4.80 7.23 24.24
C ALA A 426 -4.45 8.34 23.26
N ARG A 427 -5.40 8.66 22.37
CA ARG A 427 -5.34 9.78 21.44
C ARG A 427 -6.72 10.44 21.39
N TYR A 428 -6.73 11.77 21.44
CA TYR A 428 -7.96 12.53 21.27
C TYR A 428 -7.87 13.40 20.04
N ASP A 429 -8.81 13.21 19.09
CA ASP A 429 -8.85 13.93 17.83
C ASP A 429 -9.95 14.99 17.84
N TRP A 430 -9.58 16.25 17.60
CA TRP A 430 -10.46 17.35 17.18
C TRP A 430 -10.31 17.54 15.68
N ILE A 431 -11.37 17.33 14.92
CA ILE A 431 -11.36 17.47 13.45
C ILE A 431 -12.56 18.32 13.06
N ASP A 432 -12.30 19.43 12.37
CA ASP A 432 -13.30 20.29 11.78
C ASP A 432 -13.14 20.25 10.26
N VAL A 433 -14.21 19.91 9.53
CA VAL A 433 -14.24 19.82 8.07
C VAL A 433 -15.21 20.86 7.54
N HIS A 434 -14.70 21.88 6.89
CA HIS A 434 -15.50 22.89 6.19
C HIS A 434 -15.86 22.40 4.79
N VAL A 435 -17.14 22.50 4.44
CA VAL A 435 -17.70 22.20 3.12
C VAL A 435 -18.38 23.45 2.59
N PRO A 436 -17.98 24.00 1.42
CA PRO A 436 -18.61 25.17 0.82
C PRO A 436 -19.98 24.84 0.25
N ASN A 437 -20.73 25.85 -0.18
CA ASN A 437 -21.94 25.63 -0.99
C ASN A 437 -21.59 24.83 -2.24
N TYR A 438 -22.40 23.83 -2.56
CA TYR A 438 -22.22 23.06 -3.79
C TYR A 438 -23.53 22.49 -4.32
N THR A 439 -23.54 22.15 -5.62
CA THR A 439 -24.65 21.47 -6.28
C THR A 439 -24.26 20.04 -6.57
N VAL A 440 -25.08 19.09 -6.20
CA VAL A 440 -24.89 17.66 -6.51
C VAL A 440 -25.12 17.43 -8.00
N LEU A 441 -24.12 16.84 -8.69
CA LEU A 441 -24.25 16.49 -10.10
C LEU A 441 -25.24 15.35 -10.29
N ARG A 442 -26.19 15.52 -11.19
CA ARG A 442 -27.26 14.56 -11.47
C ARG A 442 -26.79 13.48 -12.45
N ASN A 443 -27.25 12.25 -12.25
CA ASN A 443 -27.02 11.13 -13.17
C ASN A 443 -28.07 11.09 -14.28
N LYS A 444 -29.30 11.47 -13.94
CA LYS A 444 -30.45 11.51 -14.87
C LYS A 444 -31.09 12.88 -14.80
N LYS A 445 -31.71 13.30 -15.90
CA LYS A 445 -32.47 14.56 -15.94
C LYS A 445 -33.61 14.61 -14.92
N THR A 446 -34.15 13.46 -14.58
CA THR A 446 -35.23 13.30 -13.58
C THR A 446 -34.73 13.33 -12.13
N ASP A 447 -33.43 13.25 -11.89
CA ASP A 447 -32.91 13.36 -10.53
C ASP A 447 -33.13 14.78 -10.00
N PRO A 448 -33.50 14.93 -8.71
CA PRO A 448 -33.70 16.25 -8.13
C PRO A 448 -32.42 17.10 -8.16
N LEU A 449 -32.57 18.39 -8.35
CA LEU A 449 -31.48 19.35 -8.16
C LEU A 449 -31.30 19.57 -6.66
N VAL A 450 -30.16 19.11 -6.11
CA VAL A 450 -29.84 19.27 -4.70
C VAL A 450 -28.71 20.30 -4.57
N GLN A 451 -29.04 21.41 -3.91
CA GLN A 451 -28.06 22.46 -3.54
C GLN A 451 -27.82 22.35 -2.05
N VAL A 452 -26.58 22.04 -1.68
CA VAL A 452 -26.18 21.87 -0.28
C VAL A 452 -25.55 23.15 0.22
N ALA A 453 -26.11 23.69 1.30
CA ALA A 453 -25.60 24.89 1.96
C ALA A 453 -24.23 24.60 2.62
N SER A 454 -23.36 25.61 2.63
CA SER A 454 -22.06 25.52 3.32
C SER A 454 -22.21 25.25 4.81
N GLY A 455 -21.20 24.62 5.39
CA GLY A 455 -21.17 24.36 6.83
C GLY A 455 -19.88 23.68 7.28
N THR A 456 -19.80 23.42 8.58
CA THR A 456 -18.66 22.74 9.18
C THR A 456 -19.13 21.50 9.94
N LEU A 457 -18.59 20.35 9.54
CA LEU A 457 -18.74 19.08 10.25
C LEU A 457 -17.69 19.00 11.34
N ARG A 458 -18.08 18.68 12.57
CA ARG A 458 -17.19 18.65 13.73
C ARG A 458 -17.14 17.24 14.30
N TYR A 459 -15.93 16.66 14.32
CA TYR A 459 -15.69 15.32 14.85
C TYR A 459 -14.82 15.41 16.10
N ARG A 460 -15.19 14.64 17.11
CA ARG A 460 -14.49 14.52 18.38
C ARG A 460 -14.38 13.04 18.70
N ASN A 461 -13.15 12.54 18.86
CA ASN A 461 -12.96 11.11 19.04
C ASN A 461 -11.83 10.81 20.02
N LEU A 462 -12.14 10.01 21.03
CA LEU A 462 -11.15 9.36 21.90
C LEU A 462 -10.91 7.95 21.37
N SER A 463 -9.65 7.60 21.12
CA SER A 463 -9.22 6.27 20.73
C SER A 463 -8.27 5.71 21.78
N LEU A 464 -8.52 4.46 22.19
CA LEU A 464 -7.75 3.75 23.19
C LEU A 464 -7.09 2.51 22.59
N ASN A 465 -5.91 2.15 23.10
CA ASN A 465 -5.28 0.86 22.82
C ASN A 465 -4.65 0.31 24.10
N VAL A 466 -4.75 -1.01 24.28
CA VAL A 466 -4.14 -1.74 25.40
C VAL A 466 -3.65 -3.09 24.88
N GLY A 467 -2.50 -3.54 25.35
CA GLY A 467 -1.99 -4.85 24.99
C GLY A 467 -0.98 -5.37 25.99
N ALA A 468 -0.79 -6.68 25.97
CA ALA A 468 0.19 -7.38 26.78
C ALA A 468 0.91 -8.44 25.96
N THR A 469 2.20 -8.62 26.18
CA THR A 469 2.98 -9.73 25.62
C THR A 469 3.88 -10.32 26.71
N TYR A 470 3.99 -11.65 26.70
CA TYR A 470 4.79 -12.41 27.65
C TYR A 470 5.98 -13.07 26.94
N ASN A 471 7.20 -12.68 27.31
CA ASN A 471 8.44 -13.03 26.62
C ASN A 471 9.37 -13.96 27.43
N ALA A 472 8.95 -14.46 28.61
CA ALA A 472 9.76 -15.37 29.41
C ALA A 472 9.96 -16.73 28.72
N LEU A 473 9.01 -17.15 27.91
CA LEU A 473 9.11 -18.38 27.14
C LEU A 473 9.87 -18.08 25.83
N ARG A 474 11.12 -18.52 25.73
CA ARG A 474 11.98 -18.26 24.56
C ARG A 474 11.37 -18.75 23.26
N VAL A 475 10.69 -19.91 23.31
CA VAL A 475 10.11 -20.59 22.13
C VAL A 475 8.66 -20.20 21.81
N PHE A 476 7.98 -19.47 22.69
CA PHE A 476 6.57 -19.10 22.50
C PHE A 476 6.26 -17.80 23.24
N GLN A 477 5.94 -16.76 22.52
CA GLN A 477 5.70 -15.40 23.04
C GLN A 477 4.27 -14.99 22.73
N PRO A 478 3.30 -15.31 23.58
CA PRO A 478 1.90 -14.95 23.39
C PRO A 478 1.68 -13.45 23.59
N PHE A 479 0.70 -12.92 22.90
CA PHE A 479 0.21 -11.57 23.12
C PHE A 479 -1.31 -11.49 23.01
N VAL A 480 -1.86 -10.47 23.66
CA VAL A 480 -3.26 -10.08 23.55
C VAL A 480 -3.34 -8.57 23.40
N SER A 481 -4.27 -8.09 22.57
CA SER A 481 -4.49 -6.66 22.42
C SER A 481 -5.95 -6.31 22.17
N TYR A 482 -6.29 -5.10 22.63
CA TYR A 482 -7.48 -4.37 22.26
C TYR A 482 -7.07 -3.02 21.70
N SER A 483 -7.65 -2.62 20.57
CA SER A 483 -7.36 -1.34 19.94
C SER A 483 -8.57 -0.77 19.22
N GLN A 484 -8.64 0.56 19.16
CA GLN A 484 -9.69 1.29 18.46
C GLN A 484 -9.10 1.99 17.25
N GLY A 485 -9.82 1.95 16.14
CA GLY A 485 -9.60 2.73 14.93
C GLY A 485 -10.73 3.73 14.74
N PHE A 486 -10.39 4.82 14.05
CA PHE A 486 -11.31 5.89 13.73
C PHE A 486 -11.10 6.33 12.28
N SER A 487 -12.21 6.57 11.55
CA SER A 487 -12.12 7.07 10.18
C SER A 487 -13.35 7.88 9.78
N ILE A 488 -13.11 9.06 9.22
CA ILE A 488 -14.08 9.81 8.42
C ILE A 488 -14.00 9.23 6.99
N TYR A 489 -14.55 8.02 6.79
CA TYR A 489 -14.34 7.24 5.58
C TYR A 489 -15.04 7.85 4.37
N ASP A 490 -14.24 8.30 3.38
CA ASP A 490 -14.65 8.74 2.04
C ASP A 490 -15.86 9.72 2.06
N LEU A 491 -15.77 10.74 2.91
CA LEU A 491 -16.81 11.79 3.08
C LEU A 491 -17.24 12.37 1.72
N GLY A 492 -16.31 12.54 0.79
CA GLY A 492 -16.62 13.01 -0.56
C GLY A 492 -17.60 12.14 -1.32
N ARG A 493 -17.63 10.81 -1.11
CA ARG A 493 -18.64 9.94 -1.71
C ARG A 493 -20.01 10.15 -1.10
N THR A 494 -20.05 10.39 0.19
CA THR A 494 -21.31 10.72 0.88
C THR A 494 -21.87 12.04 0.37
N LEU A 495 -21.03 13.08 0.29
CA LEU A 495 -21.43 14.40 -0.17
C LEU A 495 -21.88 14.41 -1.64
N ARG A 496 -21.20 13.72 -2.55
CA ARG A 496 -21.62 13.66 -3.96
C ARG A 496 -22.94 12.92 -4.20
N ALA A 497 -23.39 12.13 -3.23
CA ALA A 497 -24.65 11.39 -3.28
C ALA A 497 -25.70 12.01 -2.34
N ALA A 498 -25.48 13.22 -1.84
CA ALA A 498 -26.39 13.89 -0.91
C ALA A 498 -27.79 14.08 -1.51
N LYS A 499 -28.79 13.84 -0.67
CA LYS A 499 -30.21 14.04 -0.99
C LYS A 499 -30.83 15.15 -0.17
N ALA A 500 -30.08 15.75 0.77
CA ALA A 500 -30.49 16.82 1.65
C ALA A 500 -29.74 18.12 1.29
N ASP A 501 -30.38 19.24 1.56
CA ASP A 501 -29.92 20.61 1.28
C ASP A 501 -29.00 21.21 2.36
N VAL A 502 -28.89 20.54 3.51
CA VAL A 502 -28.03 20.95 4.63
C VAL A 502 -27.20 19.77 5.15
N LEU A 503 -25.97 20.05 5.56
CA LEU A 503 -25.00 19.04 6.01
C LEU A 503 -25.48 18.25 7.23
N SER A 504 -26.24 18.87 8.14
CA SER A 504 -26.77 18.22 9.36
C SER A 504 -27.76 17.10 9.09
N LYS A 505 -28.36 17.06 7.89
CA LYS A 505 -29.28 16.00 7.45
C LYS A 505 -28.58 14.90 6.64
N ILE A 506 -27.29 15.02 6.37
CA ILE A 506 -26.47 14.05 5.65
C ILE A 506 -25.78 13.17 6.69
N GLU A 507 -25.89 11.84 6.56
CA GLU A 507 -25.22 10.90 7.48
C GLU A 507 -23.71 10.89 7.22
N THR A 508 -22.97 11.66 8.02
CA THR A 508 -21.50 11.85 7.93
C THR A 508 -20.75 11.31 9.14
N ASP A 509 -21.40 10.58 10.04
CA ASP A 509 -20.80 10.06 11.26
C ASP A 509 -19.57 9.20 10.95
N PRO A 510 -18.51 9.31 11.77
CA PRO A 510 -17.29 8.57 11.56
C PRO A 510 -17.45 7.09 11.91
N VAL A 511 -16.69 6.25 11.25
CA VAL A 511 -16.59 4.83 11.57
C VAL A 511 -15.62 4.63 12.72
N ARG A 512 -16.07 3.99 13.81
CA ARG A 512 -15.23 3.53 14.93
C ARG A 512 -15.15 2.01 14.86
N THR A 513 -13.94 1.49 14.88
CA THR A 513 -13.68 0.05 14.83
C THR A 513 -13.03 -0.38 16.12
N HIS A 514 -13.58 -1.41 16.74
CA HIS A 514 -13.02 -2.11 17.90
C HIS A 514 -12.33 -3.38 17.42
N ASN A 515 -11.07 -3.56 17.74
CA ASN A 515 -10.28 -4.73 17.36
C ASN A 515 -9.80 -5.47 18.60
N TYR A 516 -10.05 -6.77 18.63
CA TYR A 516 -9.58 -7.72 19.65
C TYR A 516 -8.70 -8.74 18.96
N GLU A 517 -7.53 -9.00 19.51
CA GLU A 517 -6.55 -9.89 18.90
C GLU A 517 -5.83 -10.71 19.97
N VAL A 518 -5.66 -11.99 19.67
CA VAL A 518 -4.80 -12.92 20.39
C VAL A 518 -3.85 -13.57 19.39
N GLY A 519 -2.58 -13.61 19.72
CA GLY A 519 -1.58 -14.19 18.83
C GLY A 519 -0.30 -14.60 19.54
N PHE A 520 0.66 -15.03 18.75
CA PHE A 520 1.95 -15.47 19.23
C PHE A 520 3.06 -15.24 18.20
N TYR A 521 4.29 -15.13 18.71
CA TYR A 521 5.55 -15.29 17.99
C TYR A 521 6.30 -16.47 18.58
N SER A 522 6.89 -17.31 17.73
CA SER A 522 7.61 -18.51 18.15
C SER A 522 8.90 -18.65 17.32
N PRO A 523 10.02 -18.09 17.80
CA PRO A 523 11.34 -18.31 17.22
C PRO A 523 11.89 -19.64 17.73
N LEU A 524 12.06 -20.62 16.86
CA LEU A 524 12.59 -21.93 17.15
C LEU A 524 13.98 -22.04 16.48
N GLU A 525 15.02 -22.03 17.29
CA GLU A 525 16.39 -22.17 16.85
C GLU A 525 16.85 -23.62 16.97
N GLU A 526 17.67 -24.07 16.03
CA GLU A 526 18.29 -25.41 16.02
C GLU A 526 17.32 -26.59 16.00
N LEU A 527 16.04 -26.37 15.61
CA LEU A 527 15.01 -27.41 15.58
C LEU A 527 15.37 -28.58 14.65
N PHE A 528 16.03 -28.31 13.54
CA PHE A 528 16.45 -29.30 12.54
C PHE A 528 17.99 -29.47 12.48
N GLY A 529 18.70 -29.11 13.54
CA GLY A 529 20.17 -29.16 13.64
C GLY A 529 20.81 -27.77 13.74
N SER A 530 22.12 -27.75 13.99
CA SER A 530 22.87 -26.51 14.19
C SER A 530 22.76 -25.56 12.98
N GLY A 531 22.46 -24.29 13.24
CA GLY A 531 22.29 -23.24 12.23
C GLY A 531 20.94 -23.24 11.52
N THR A 532 19.98 -24.07 11.95
CA THR A 532 18.59 -24.00 11.47
C THR A 532 17.73 -23.09 12.34
N ARG A 533 16.72 -22.46 11.72
CA ARG A 533 15.80 -21.57 12.40
C ARG A 533 14.41 -21.70 11.79
N LEU A 534 13.38 -21.69 12.62
CA LEU A 534 11.98 -21.64 12.23
C LEU A 534 11.29 -20.52 13.03
N ASP A 535 10.86 -19.47 12.34
CA ASP A 535 10.06 -18.37 12.89
C ASP A 535 8.60 -18.59 12.56
N LEU A 536 7.77 -18.79 13.58
CA LEU A 536 6.31 -18.93 13.44
C LEU A 536 5.63 -17.69 14.01
N GLN A 537 4.57 -17.28 13.37
CA GLN A 537 3.67 -16.22 13.83
C GLN A 537 2.24 -16.61 13.54
N GLY A 538 1.36 -16.45 14.53
CA GLY A 538 -0.07 -16.69 14.37
C GLY A 538 -0.90 -15.66 15.10
N ALA A 539 -2.10 -15.34 14.58
CA ALA A 539 -3.08 -14.50 15.25
C ALA A 539 -4.50 -14.88 14.86
N VAL A 540 -5.40 -14.76 15.82
CA VAL A 540 -6.85 -14.76 15.64
C VAL A 540 -7.36 -13.40 16.06
N TYR A 541 -8.27 -12.82 15.28
CA TYR A 541 -8.79 -11.49 15.53
C TYR A 541 -10.30 -11.42 15.31
N TYR A 542 -10.92 -10.47 16.01
CA TYR A 542 -12.31 -10.08 15.86
C TYR A 542 -12.41 -8.56 15.82
N THR A 543 -13.11 -8.01 14.84
CA THR A 543 -13.36 -6.56 14.73
C THR A 543 -14.87 -6.28 14.67
N TYR A 544 -15.29 -5.21 15.33
CA TYR A 544 -16.65 -4.72 15.33
C TYR A 544 -16.70 -3.23 15.00
N ALA A 545 -17.64 -2.82 14.18
CA ALA A 545 -17.97 -1.42 13.91
C ALA A 545 -19.50 -1.24 13.92
N ALA A 546 -19.98 -0.31 14.73
CA ALA A 546 -21.41 0.00 14.81
C ALA A 546 -21.93 0.69 13.55
N LEU A 547 -21.03 1.37 12.80
CA LEU A 547 -21.29 1.92 11.49
C LEU A 547 -20.37 1.27 10.45
N GLY A 548 -20.93 0.85 9.34
CA GLY A 548 -20.19 0.23 8.25
C GLY A 548 -19.43 1.24 7.39
N SER A 549 -18.48 0.71 6.61
CA SER A 549 -17.72 1.43 5.59
C SER A 549 -17.66 0.70 4.25
N ASP A 550 -18.46 -0.34 4.06
CA ASP A 550 -18.53 -1.04 2.77
C ASP A 550 -19.09 -0.12 1.69
N LEU A 551 -18.58 -0.30 0.48
CA LEU A 551 -19.12 0.38 -0.68
C LEU A 551 -20.16 -0.51 -1.35
N LYS A 552 -21.34 0.06 -1.64
CA LYS A 552 -22.37 -0.58 -2.45
C LYS A 552 -22.73 0.29 -3.65
N SER A 553 -23.08 -0.34 -4.75
CA SER A 553 -23.61 0.37 -5.91
C SER A 553 -25.10 0.69 -5.70
N GLN A 554 -25.50 1.93 -5.86
CA GLN A 554 -26.88 2.36 -5.81
C GLN A 554 -27.16 3.37 -6.91
N SER A 555 -28.09 3.06 -7.80
CA SER A 555 -28.47 3.95 -8.93
C SER A 555 -27.26 4.42 -9.76
N GLY A 556 -26.24 3.56 -9.95
CA GLY A 556 -25.03 3.89 -10.71
C GLY A 556 -23.96 4.66 -9.94
N PHE A 557 -24.14 4.91 -8.65
CA PHE A 557 -23.17 5.52 -7.75
C PHE A 557 -22.66 4.53 -6.71
N TRP A 558 -21.44 4.71 -6.29
CA TRP A 558 -20.90 4.11 -5.09
C TRP A 558 -21.33 4.93 -3.88
N VAL A 559 -22.04 4.30 -2.97
CA VAL A 559 -22.44 4.85 -1.68
C VAL A 559 -21.86 4.01 -0.54
N VAL A 560 -21.71 4.59 0.63
CA VAL A 560 -21.24 3.89 1.82
C VAL A 560 -22.38 3.14 2.49
N ASP A 561 -22.25 1.83 2.71
CA ASP A 561 -23.18 1.02 3.51
C ASP A 561 -22.85 1.22 4.99
N ARG A 562 -23.81 1.77 5.73
CA ARG A 562 -23.67 2.14 7.14
C ARG A 562 -24.14 1.06 8.12
N SER A 563 -24.55 -0.11 7.62
CA SER A 563 -24.97 -1.23 8.48
C SER A 563 -23.86 -1.64 9.45
N PRO A 564 -24.16 -2.00 10.70
CA PRO A 564 -23.16 -2.54 11.64
C PRO A 564 -22.43 -3.74 11.05
N GLN A 565 -21.14 -3.85 11.30
CA GLN A 565 -20.26 -4.83 10.68
C GLN A 565 -19.36 -5.52 11.71
N ARG A 566 -19.12 -6.82 11.51
CA ARG A 566 -18.10 -7.58 12.22
C ARG A 566 -17.24 -8.38 11.24
N VAL A 567 -15.93 -8.45 11.52
CA VAL A 567 -14.99 -9.26 10.76
C VAL A 567 -14.17 -10.09 11.74
N TYR A 568 -13.96 -11.35 11.42
CA TYR A 568 -13.10 -12.23 12.19
C TYR A 568 -12.26 -13.09 11.24
N GLY A 569 -11.09 -13.47 11.70
CA GLY A 569 -10.19 -14.23 10.86
C GLY A 569 -8.99 -14.80 11.59
N VAL A 570 -8.24 -15.59 10.85
CA VAL A 570 -6.99 -16.22 11.29
C VAL A 570 -5.89 -15.94 10.28
N GLU A 571 -4.71 -15.66 10.80
CA GLU A 571 -3.49 -15.44 10.02
C GLU A 571 -2.37 -16.29 10.61
N LEU A 572 -1.60 -16.95 9.75
CA LEU A 572 -0.42 -17.73 10.10
C LEU A 572 0.71 -17.38 9.14
N SER A 573 1.94 -17.38 9.62
CA SER A 573 3.14 -17.31 8.78
C SER A 573 4.27 -18.13 9.40
N ALA A 574 5.09 -18.71 8.54
CA ALA A 574 6.25 -19.51 8.88
C ALA A 574 7.41 -19.15 7.95
N GLU A 575 8.59 -18.93 8.53
CA GLU A 575 9.85 -18.73 7.80
C GLU A 575 10.89 -19.70 8.37
N ALA A 576 11.39 -20.60 7.54
CA ALA A 576 12.36 -21.62 7.92
C ALA A 576 13.68 -21.42 7.17
N THR A 577 14.78 -21.29 7.92
CA THR A 577 16.14 -21.41 7.39
C THR A 577 16.64 -22.82 7.72
N LEU A 578 16.72 -23.68 6.68
CA LEU A 578 17.13 -25.08 6.83
C LEU A 578 18.65 -25.26 6.66
N SER A 579 19.28 -24.32 5.95
CA SER A 579 20.73 -24.26 5.78
C SER A 579 21.10 -22.88 5.22
N PRO A 580 22.40 -22.50 5.17
CA PRO A 580 22.84 -21.28 4.50
C PRO A 580 22.45 -21.18 3.02
N ARG A 581 22.06 -22.32 2.41
CA ARG A 581 21.65 -22.40 0.99
C ARG A 581 20.16 -22.54 0.77
N LEU A 582 19.37 -22.93 1.78
CA LEU A 582 17.95 -23.25 1.61
C LEU A 582 17.10 -22.59 2.69
N SER A 583 16.15 -21.74 2.28
CA SER A 583 15.11 -21.23 3.14
C SER A 583 13.73 -21.38 2.49
N LEU A 584 12.72 -21.56 3.32
CA LEU A 584 11.32 -21.75 2.95
C LEU A 584 10.48 -20.72 3.70
N GLY A 585 9.46 -20.19 3.06
CA GLY A 585 8.47 -19.36 3.74
C GLY A 585 7.07 -19.69 3.28
N ALA A 586 6.11 -19.54 4.18
CA ALA A 586 4.70 -19.72 3.86
C ALA A 586 3.83 -18.77 4.69
N SER A 587 2.70 -18.35 4.13
CA SER A 587 1.67 -17.63 4.88
C SER A 587 0.27 -18.08 4.49
N PHE A 588 -0.64 -17.97 5.45
CA PHE A 588 -2.06 -18.30 5.32
C PHE A 588 -2.89 -17.17 5.93
N ALA A 589 -3.98 -16.78 5.27
CA ALA A 589 -4.98 -15.87 5.82
C ALA A 589 -6.37 -16.27 5.36
N ALA A 590 -7.30 -16.35 6.31
CA ALA A 590 -8.71 -16.56 6.06
C ALA A 590 -9.54 -15.63 6.95
N LEU A 591 -10.56 -15.00 6.36
CA LEU A 591 -11.44 -14.10 7.09
C LEU A 591 -12.88 -14.19 6.60
N GLU A 592 -13.81 -13.86 7.51
CA GLU A 592 -15.23 -13.74 7.24
C GLU A 592 -15.75 -12.39 7.75
N GLY A 593 -16.62 -11.76 6.96
CA GLY A 593 -17.26 -10.49 7.27
C GLY A 593 -18.79 -10.59 7.23
N ARG A 594 -19.42 -10.11 8.28
CA ARG A 594 -20.88 -10.09 8.41
C ARG A 594 -21.39 -8.68 8.66
N LYS A 595 -22.55 -8.35 8.10
CA LYS A 595 -23.30 -7.14 8.40
C LYS A 595 -24.64 -7.46 9.03
N GLN A 596 -25.12 -6.56 9.87
CA GLN A 596 -26.42 -6.67 10.47
C GLN A 596 -27.49 -6.26 9.44
N LEU A 597 -28.50 -7.09 9.30
CA LEU A 597 -29.68 -6.81 8.47
C LEU A 597 -30.71 -5.96 9.24
N PRO A 598 -31.70 -5.36 8.56
CA PRO A 598 -32.75 -4.56 9.22
C PRO A 598 -33.54 -5.33 10.29
N ASP A 599 -33.64 -6.66 10.19
CA ASP A 599 -34.25 -7.54 11.18
C ASP A 599 -33.38 -7.79 12.43
N GLY A 600 -32.21 -7.12 12.53
CA GLY A 600 -31.25 -7.28 13.61
C GLY A 600 -30.35 -8.52 13.48
N SER A 601 -30.58 -9.40 12.52
CA SER A 601 -29.77 -10.62 12.33
C SER A 601 -28.42 -10.33 11.70
N TRP A 602 -27.42 -11.16 12.06
CA TRP A 602 -26.04 -11.12 11.51
C TRP A 602 -25.86 -12.09 10.33
N ARG A 603 -26.93 -12.31 9.54
CA ARG A 603 -26.89 -13.22 8.38
C ARG A 603 -26.35 -12.56 7.12
N GLY A 604 -26.37 -11.22 7.03
CA GLY A 604 -25.84 -10.49 5.89
C GLY A 604 -24.34 -10.67 5.71
N TYR A 605 -23.88 -10.86 4.48
CA TYR A 605 -22.46 -10.86 4.15
C TYR A 605 -22.00 -9.44 3.82
N MET A 606 -20.77 -9.10 4.25
CA MET A 606 -20.06 -7.92 3.74
C MET A 606 -19.64 -8.15 2.29
N SER A 607 -19.48 -7.06 1.54
CA SER A 607 -19.03 -7.10 0.15
C SER A 607 -17.73 -7.87 0.00
N GLY A 608 -17.59 -8.63 -1.08
CA GLY A 608 -16.33 -9.28 -1.46
C GLY A 608 -15.19 -8.30 -1.74
N GLN A 609 -15.50 -7.02 -1.98
CA GLN A 609 -14.51 -5.97 -2.09
C GLN A 609 -13.73 -5.76 -0.78
N SER A 610 -14.42 -5.88 0.36
CA SER A 610 -13.81 -5.77 1.69
C SER A 610 -13.26 -7.10 2.18
N ILE A 611 -13.96 -8.21 1.88
CA ILE A 611 -13.68 -9.54 2.41
C ILE A 611 -13.15 -10.44 1.28
N PRO A 612 -11.83 -10.50 1.04
CA PRO A 612 -11.26 -11.36 0.01
C PRO A 612 -11.41 -12.85 0.36
N PRO A 613 -11.26 -13.76 -0.63
CA PRO A 613 -11.11 -15.20 -0.39
C PRO A 613 -9.90 -15.52 0.48
N LEU A 614 -9.82 -16.76 0.97
CA LEU A 614 -8.61 -17.23 1.63
C LEU A 614 -7.40 -17.05 0.71
N LYS A 615 -6.24 -16.78 1.32
CA LYS A 615 -4.97 -16.60 0.62
C LYS A 615 -3.90 -17.49 1.25
N VAL A 616 -3.13 -18.17 0.40
CA VAL A 616 -1.91 -18.89 0.76
C VAL A 616 -0.78 -18.37 -0.11
N THR A 617 0.35 -18.03 0.50
CA THR A 617 1.59 -17.78 -0.24
C THR A 617 2.69 -18.69 0.27
N ALA A 618 3.59 -19.09 -0.62
CA ALA A 618 4.76 -19.88 -0.25
C ALA A 618 5.95 -19.47 -1.12
N HIS A 619 7.16 -19.59 -0.58
CA HIS A 619 8.37 -19.44 -1.38
C HIS A 619 9.45 -20.40 -0.95
N VAL A 620 10.31 -20.72 -1.92
CA VAL A 620 11.52 -21.50 -1.73
C VAL A 620 12.68 -20.67 -2.25
N SER A 621 13.66 -20.38 -1.39
CA SER A 621 14.88 -19.69 -1.76
C SER A 621 16.03 -20.67 -1.71
N TYR A 622 16.76 -20.82 -2.82
CA TYR A 622 17.86 -21.75 -2.96
C TYR A 622 19.09 -21.08 -3.55
N ARG A 623 20.24 -21.27 -2.91
CA ARG A 623 21.55 -20.79 -3.36
C ARG A 623 22.44 -21.97 -3.75
N PRO A 624 22.32 -22.50 -4.99
CA PRO A 624 23.15 -23.60 -5.45
C PRO A 624 24.65 -23.25 -5.47
N LEU A 625 24.97 -22.00 -5.80
CA LEU A 625 26.31 -21.46 -5.82
C LEU A 625 26.38 -20.21 -4.94
N LYS A 626 27.60 -19.81 -4.53
CA LYS A 626 27.85 -18.59 -3.73
C LYS A 626 27.23 -17.33 -4.37
N ASP A 627 27.30 -17.25 -5.69
CA ASP A 627 26.89 -16.07 -6.45
C ASP A 627 25.58 -16.24 -7.21
N LEU A 628 24.92 -17.42 -7.13
CA LEU A 628 23.62 -17.70 -7.75
C LEU A 628 22.56 -17.89 -6.67
N ALA A 629 21.54 -17.06 -6.70
CA ALA A 629 20.35 -17.17 -5.87
C ALA A 629 19.12 -17.37 -6.76
N LEU A 630 18.30 -18.37 -6.43
CA LEU A 630 17.04 -18.67 -7.08
C LEU A 630 15.92 -18.59 -6.05
N ARG A 631 14.76 -18.05 -6.44
CA ARG A 631 13.57 -18.04 -5.59
C ARG A 631 12.32 -18.35 -6.40
N LEU A 632 11.59 -19.37 -5.97
CA LEU A 632 10.27 -19.72 -6.51
C LEU A 632 9.21 -19.20 -5.55
N PHE A 633 8.23 -18.51 -6.10
CA PHE A 633 7.08 -17.96 -5.38
C PHE A 633 5.80 -18.67 -5.84
N ALA A 634 4.94 -18.99 -4.90
CA ALA A 634 3.60 -19.52 -5.14
C ALA A 634 2.56 -18.64 -4.45
N LEU A 635 1.50 -18.31 -5.17
CA LEU A 635 0.32 -17.60 -4.67
C LEU A 635 -0.92 -18.41 -4.99
N HIS A 636 -1.71 -18.75 -3.97
CA HIS A 636 -3.02 -19.35 -4.13
C HIS A 636 -4.09 -18.51 -3.46
N THR A 637 -5.21 -18.31 -4.15
CA THR A 637 -6.43 -17.73 -3.58
C THR A 637 -7.57 -18.71 -3.77
N GLY A 638 -8.35 -18.93 -2.71
CA GLY A 638 -9.48 -19.86 -2.75
C GLY A 638 -10.68 -19.32 -3.52
N SER A 639 -11.70 -20.14 -3.65
CA SER A 639 -12.99 -19.72 -4.17
C SER A 639 -13.80 -18.96 -3.13
N ARG A 640 -14.72 -18.09 -3.60
CA ARG A 640 -15.72 -17.43 -2.77
C ARG A 640 -17.00 -17.22 -3.57
N ASP A 641 -18.12 -17.77 -3.06
CA ASP A 641 -19.44 -17.60 -3.63
C ASP A 641 -20.42 -17.43 -2.45
N ARG A 642 -20.87 -16.20 -2.18
CA ARG A 642 -21.68 -15.83 -1.01
C ARG A 642 -22.98 -15.15 -1.35
N PHE A 643 -23.15 -14.74 -2.61
CA PHE A 643 -24.26 -13.91 -3.04
C PHE A 643 -25.01 -14.60 -4.17
N ALA A 644 -26.32 -14.37 -4.23
CA ALA A 644 -27.14 -14.76 -5.37
C ALA A 644 -27.33 -13.55 -6.30
N PRO A 645 -27.42 -13.79 -7.62
CA PRO A 645 -27.74 -12.71 -8.54
C PRO A 645 -29.17 -12.20 -8.31
N THR A 646 -29.34 -10.88 -8.41
CA THR A 646 -30.65 -10.23 -8.34
C THR A 646 -31.28 -10.19 -9.73
N THR A 647 -32.52 -10.69 -9.87
CA THR A 647 -33.24 -10.64 -11.14
C THR A 647 -33.98 -9.32 -11.26
N ASN A 648 -33.70 -8.57 -12.32
CA ASN A 648 -34.45 -7.35 -12.63
C ASN A 648 -35.89 -7.72 -12.99
N PRO A 649 -36.91 -7.24 -12.26
CA PRO A 649 -38.31 -7.64 -12.48
C PRO A 649 -38.88 -7.16 -13.83
N VAL A 650 -38.27 -6.14 -14.45
CA VAL A 650 -38.74 -5.58 -15.72
C VAL A 650 -38.11 -6.29 -16.92
N THR A 651 -36.80 -6.61 -16.82
CA THR A 651 -36.03 -7.19 -17.96
C THR A 651 -35.88 -8.68 -17.88
N GLY A 652 -36.14 -9.31 -16.70
CA GLY A 652 -35.90 -10.73 -16.44
C GLY A 652 -34.39 -11.10 -16.36
N VAL A 653 -33.48 -10.12 -16.48
CA VAL A 653 -32.04 -10.35 -16.45
C VAL A 653 -31.57 -10.51 -15.02
N SER A 654 -30.92 -11.65 -14.72
CA SER A 654 -30.24 -11.89 -13.43
C SER A 654 -28.83 -11.34 -13.47
N GLN A 655 -28.45 -10.52 -12.49
CA GLN A 655 -27.16 -9.86 -12.40
C GLN A 655 -26.69 -9.79 -10.95
N TYR A 656 -25.39 -10.02 -10.73
CA TYR A 656 -24.77 -9.76 -9.43
C TYR A 656 -24.59 -8.26 -9.21
N GLU A 657 -24.75 -7.83 -7.97
CA GLU A 657 -24.35 -6.48 -7.58
C GLU A 657 -22.82 -6.36 -7.57
N GLU A 658 -22.32 -5.15 -7.71
CA GLU A 658 -20.89 -4.89 -7.72
C GLU A 658 -20.27 -5.21 -6.35
N GLY A 659 -19.20 -6.05 -6.36
CA GLY A 659 -18.57 -6.57 -5.15
C GLY A 659 -19.16 -7.90 -4.68
N GLU A 660 -20.16 -8.45 -5.36
CA GLU A 660 -20.87 -9.67 -4.99
C GLU A 660 -20.67 -10.82 -5.99
N GLY A 661 -19.87 -10.62 -7.02
CA GLY A 661 -19.58 -11.66 -8.00
C GLY A 661 -18.88 -12.89 -7.39
N PRO A 662 -19.15 -14.10 -7.90
CA PRO A 662 -18.46 -15.32 -7.48
C PRO A 662 -16.99 -15.28 -7.90
N VAL A 663 -16.11 -15.77 -7.02
CA VAL A 663 -14.66 -15.86 -7.26
C VAL A 663 -14.25 -17.32 -7.43
N LYS A 664 -13.62 -17.64 -8.56
CA LYS A 664 -12.96 -18.90 -8.83
C LYS A 664 -11.54 -18.90 -8.24
N PRO A 665 -11.00 -20.03 -7.80
CA PRO A 665 -9.66 -20.11 -7.23
C PRO A 665 -8.60 -19.81 -8.29
N ILE A 666 -7.47 -19.25 -7.83
CA ILE A 666 -6.33 -18.90 -8.68
C ILE A 666 -5.06 -19.44 -8.04
N THR A 667 -4.19 -20.08 -8.85
CA THR A 667 -2.84 -20.49 -8.41
C THR A 667 -1.83 -19.97 -9.42
N LEU A 668 -0.86 -19.17 -8.94
CA LEU A 668 0.21 -18.60 -9.77
C LEU A 668 1.55 -18.99 -9.19
N LEU A 669 2.49 -19.35 -10.08
CA LEU A 669 3.89 -19.54 -9.77
C LEU A 669 4.71 -18.45 -10.44
N SER A 670 5.73 -17.93 -9.75
CA SER A 670 6.68 -16.95 -10.29
C SER A 670 8.10 -17.34 -9.89
N LEU A 671 9.06 -17.08 -10.77
CA LEU A 671 10.47 -17.42 -10.56
C LEU A 671 11.32 -16.16 -10.61
N GLN A 672 12.28 -16.09 -9.72
CA GLN A 672 13.31 -15.06 -9.71
C GLN A 672 14.69 -15.71 -9.59
N GLY A 673 15.68 -15.20 -10.35
CA GLY A 673 17.05 -15.62 -10.28
C GLY A 673 18.00 -14.43 -10.32
N ASN A 674 19.06 -14.46 -9.51
CA ASN A 674 20.13 -13.46 -9.53
C ASN A 674 21.48 -14.16 -9.58
N TYR A 675 22.34 -13.71 -10.51
CA TYR A 675 23.73 -14.11 -10.59
C TYR A 675 24.64 -12.90 -10.40
N ARG A 676 25.51 -12.95 -9.38
CA ARG A 676 26.47 -11.87 -9.08
C ARG A 676 27.80 -12.14 -9.74
N LEU A 677 28.31 -11.15 -10.49
CA LEU A 677 29.60 -11.18 -11.15
C LEU A 677 30.39 -9.92 -10.76
N GLY A 678 31.14 -10.02 -9.65
CA GLY A 678 31.83 -8.87 -9.08
C GLY A 678 30.88 -7.75 -8.68
N ALA A 679 31.05 -6.57 -9.27
CA ALA A 679 30.18 -5.40 -9.06
C ALA A 679 28.85 -5.48 -9.84
N PHE A 680 28.71 -6.44 -10.75
CA PHE A 680 27.51 -6.62 -11.56
C PHE A 680 26.57 -7.68 -10.97
N THR A 681 25.28 -7.51 -11.23
CA THR A 681 24.24 -8.50 -10.92
C THR A 681 23.36 -8.70 -12.14
N LEU A 682 23.29 -9.91 -12.64
CA LEU A 682 22.35 -10.32 -13.68
C LEU A 682 21.09 -10.87 -13.00
N GLY A 683 19.92 -10.40 -13.41
CA GLY A 683 18.64 -10.82 -12.85
C GLY A 683 17.69 -11.34 -13.91
N LEU A 684 16.90 -12.36 -13.53
CA LEU A 684 15.80 -12.92 -14.28
C LEU A 684 14.55 -12.93 -13.38
N GLY A 685 13.45 -12.36 -13.86
CA GLY A 685 12.13 -12.47 -13.24
C GLY A 685 11.16 -13.11 -14.22
N VAL A 686 10.31 -14.02 -13.75
CA VAL A 686 9.23 -14.63 -14.56
C VAL A 686 7.97 -14.59 -13.72
N GLU A 687 7.00 -13.74 -14.12
CA GLU A 687 5.64 -13.76 -13.57
C GLU A 687 4.82 -14.83 -14.28
N ASN A 688 3.89 -15.48 -13.56
CA ASN A 688 3.00 -16.50 -14.09
C ASN A 688 3.76 -17.56 -14.90
N LEU A 689 4.70 -18.23 -14.25
CA LEU A 689 5.65 -19.18 -14.84
C LEU A 689 4.97 -20.26 -15.69
N LEU A 690 3.78 -20.72 -15.29
CA LEU A 690 3.02 -21.75 -15.99
C LEU A 690 2.13 -21.21 -17.11
N ASN A 691 2.11 -19.89 -17.33
CA ASN A 691 1.22 -19.20 -18.26
C ASN A 691 -0.26 -19.56 -18.03
N THR A 692 -0.67 -19.59 -16.75
CA THR A 692 -2.04 -19.90 -16.35
C THR A 692 -2.98 -18.79 -16.80
N SER A 693 -4.07 -19.16 -17.49
CA SER A 693 -5.17 -18.23 -17.79
C SER A 693 -6.03 -18.05 -16.55
N TYR A 694 -6.22 -16.82 -16.11
CA TYR A 694 -6.98 -16.51 -14.89
C TYR A 694 -7.66 -15.15 -14.96
N TYR A 695 -8.64 -14.95 -14.10
CA TYR A 695 -9.27 -13.66 -13.85
C TYR A 695 -8.87 -13.19 -12.44
N PRO A 696 -8.27 -12.00 -12.29
CA PRO A 696 -7.98 -11.43 -10.97
C PRO A 696 -9.23 -11.37 -10.09
N ILE A 697 -9.07 -11.51 -8.77
CA ILE A 697 -10.18 -11.45 -7.80
C ILE A 697 -11.05 -10.21 -8.02
N GLN A 698 -10.42 -9.05 -8.20
CA GLN A 698 -11.11 -7.78 -8.43
C GLN A 698 -11.97 -7.81 -9.69
N SER A 699 -11.44 -8.37 -10.79
CA SER A 699 -12.17 -8.52 -12.05
C SER A 699 -13.41 -9.40 -11.91
N GLN A 700 -13.33 -10.45 -11.09
CA GLN A 700 -14.45 -11.35 -10.82
C GLN A 700 -15.50 -10.70 -9.90
N LEU A 701 -15.06 -9.97 -8.86
CA LEU A 701 -15.95 -9.34 -7.87
C LEU A 701 -16.73 -8.15 -8.43
N VAL A 702 -16.16 -7.41 -9.39
CA VAL A 702 -16.80 -6.18 -9.93
C VAL A 702 -18.18 -6.46 -10.55
N ALA A 703 -18.40 -7.66 -11.07
CA ALA A 703 -19.67 -8.07 -11.70
C ALA A 703 -20.15 -7.10 -12.81
N ARG A 704 -19.20 -6.50 -13.55
CA ARG A 704 -19.47 -5.56 -14.65
C ARG A 704 -18.73 -5.97 -15.94
N ASP A 705 -19.43 -5.94 -17.05
CA ASP A 705 -18.89 -6.22 -18.38
C ASP A 705 -17.64 -5.35 -18.67
N ALA A 706 -17.69 -4.09 -18.28
CA ALA A 706 -16.65 -3.10 -18.56
C ALA A 706 -15.31 -3.34 -17.82
N GLU A 707 -15.31 -4.12 -16.77
CA GLU A 707 -14.14 -4.37 -15.89
C GLU A 707 -13.80 -5.87 -15.77
N TYR A 708 -14.52 -6.73 -16.47
CA TYR A 708 -14.26 -8.16 -16.50
C TYR A 708 -13.11 -8.47 -17.47
N THR A 709 -11.88 -8.50 -16.97
CA THR A 709 -10.66 -8.71 -17.78
C THR A 709 -9.81 -9.84 -17.20
N GLN A 710 -9.05 -10.51 -18.04
CA GLN A 710 -8.06 -11.52 -17.62
C GLN A 710 -6.89 -10.87 -16.88
N GLY A 711 -6.13 -11.69 -16.15
CA GLY A 711 -4.82 -11.33 -15.60
C GLY A 711 -3.71 -11.49 -16.65
N ASN A 712 -2.50 -11.01 -16.30
CA ASN A 712 -1.32 -11.15 -17.14
C ASN A 712 -1.04 -12.63 -17.46
N GLY A 713 -0.71 -12.90 -18.73
CA GLY A 713 0.00 -14.10 -19.13
C GLY A 713 1.43 -14.13 -18.55
N ARG A 714 2.26 -15.02 -19.05
CA ARG A 714 3.67 -15.07 -18.62
C ARG A 714 4.41 -13.81 -19.05
N MET A 715 5.08 -13.17 -18.09
CA MET A 715 5.92 -11.99 -18.30
C MET A 715 7.36 -12.33 -17.90
N ILE A 716 8.33 -11.94 -18.74
CA ILE A 716 9.76 -12.17 -18.51
C ILE A 716 10.44 -10.81 -18.33
N THR A 717 11.23 -10.68 -17.27
CA THR A 717 12.05 -9.51 -16.98
C THR A 717 13.51 -9.91 -16.89
N LEU A 718 14.36 -9.25 -17.68
CA LEU A 718 15.81 -9.34 -17.59
C LEU A 718 16.35 -8.07 -16.95
N SER A 719 17.30 -8.18 -16.04
CA SER A 719 17.90 -7.01 -15.37
C SER A 719 19.41 -7.10 -15.26
N LEU A 720 20.05 -5.93 -15.32
CA LEU A 720 21.47 -5.73 -15.09
C LEU A 720 21.63 -4.65 -14.03
N GLY A 721 22.23 -5.02 -12.91
CA GLY A 721 22.62 -4.13 -11.83
C GLY A 721 24.12 -3.89 -11.81
N TYR A 722 24.55 -2.67 -11.47
CA TYR A 722 25.95 -2.31 -11.21
C TYR A 722 26.05 -1.51 -9.92
N ARG A 723 26.93 -1.91 -9.02
CA ARG A 723 27.18 -1.22 -7.73
C ARG A 723 28.64 -0.76 -7.68
N PHE A 724 28.87 0.51 -7.28
CA PHE A 724 30.18 1.13 -7.21
C PHE A 724 30.39 1.93 -5.91
#